data_281819c0841ff9193f07840e05d1d191
#
_entry.id   281819c0841ff9193f07840e05d1d191
#
_cell.length_a   1.000
_cell.length_b   1.000
_cell.length_c   1.000
_cell.angle_alpha   90.00
_cell.angle_beta   90.00
_cell.angle_gamma   90.00
#
_symmetry.space_group_name_H-M   'P 1'
#
loop_
_entity.id
_entity.type
_entity.pdbx_description
1 polymer ?
#
loop_
_entity_poly.entity_id
_entity_poly.type
_entity_poly.pdbx_seq_one_letter_code
_entity_poly.pdbx_strand_id
1 'polypeptide(L)'
;MELHEELEGQTNNDFIHQWFQQSLNQYLDGHQETKQSFHEQMDTLKNANIPAEQLSAYFTEDKWQEWMGLKENDYPFTLGIRLDEPTEIDTTWDLDLFLKSKENPDLVVDIYDESNMPKKWLNYASYIEEEQQRWLLLFPWLKGTKGITNQLTEEEAWLFLSEASETFLALGVDILLPSWWQAMKSANLKVKAKVSSSSHRPSYVGLQAMLDYNWRFSMNGVTLSEEEFHNLVEEKRRLVFIKGRWIKLDPAFIRQIQDLMKKAEKEGLHVRDIIEQELMQAEEQQNDELENPKTFAKIQIELNRQWRTMIHQLKEVRNLPLEAVPQNFLGDLRDYQVLGMSWLLFLRKYGFGAILADDMGLGKTVQLISYLLKVKEIEKEQTAPALIICPTSVLGNWQKELERFAPDLNVYLHYGANRLKDEVFVQKAQESDVVLTSYGLTHIDLQSFQDLTWSTIAIDEAQNIKNAQTKQSRAVRKLKSQHNIALSGTPMENRLNELWSIFDFTNHGYLGSLGQFQKRFVIPIEKENKPKQIQQLQTLIRPFLLRRTKKDEEVALNLPDKLEQKEYCPLTTEQAALYEQLVTDTFVQIEQLSGFERKGLVLQMLSKLKQLCNHPALYLKEQTPTSLLDRSVKMEKLAELTETIMERKESCLIFTQYIEMGHMIQEMMMKNFKVEVPFLNGSMSKQQRDRLIEQFQNGEFPIFLLSLKAGGTGLNLTAANHVIHYDRWWNPAVENQATDRAYRIGQTRFVHVHKLICTGTLEEKIDAMLEKKQSLNDQIIQNENWMTELTTDELKDLVSLNKAGT
;
A
#
# COMPACT_ATOMS: atom_id res chain seq x y z
N MET A 1 6.14 -58.59 -8.37
CA MET A 1 7.32 -58.63 -9.25
C MET A 1 7.94 -57.21 -9.43
N GLU A 2 7.42 -56.18 -8.79
CA GLU A 2 8.03 -54.84 -8.75
C GLU A 2 8.93 -54.54 -7.54
N LEU A 3 9.05 -55.49 -6.61
CA LEU A 3 9.87 -55.34 -5.37
C LEU A 3 11.32 -55.81 -5.53
N HIS A 4 11.74 -56.30 -6.70
CA HIS A 4 13.05 -56.89 -6.87
C HIS A 4 14.13 -55.97 -7.44
N GLU A 5 13.79 -54.80 -7.96
CA GLU A 5 14.77 -53.85 -8.57
C GLU A 5 15.31 -52.77 -7.59
N GLU A 6 14.70 -52.56 -6.43
CA GLU A 6 15.16 -51.53 -5.47
C GLU A 6 16.09 -52.10 -4.36
N LEU A 7 16.41 -53.37 -4.38
CA LEU A 7 17.11 -54.03 -3.26
C LEU A 7 18.62 -54.27 -3.48
N GLU A 8 19.20 -53.88 -4.59
CA GLU A 8 20.64 -53.99 -4.79
C GLU A 8 21.40 -52.95 -3.96
N GLY A 9 21.93 -53.36 -2.81
CA GLY A 9 22.84 -52.61 -1.95
C GLY A 9 22.36 -52.34 -0.53
N GLN A 10 21.16 -52.79 -0.14
CA GLN A 10 20.65 -52.62 1.22
C GLN A 10 21.10 -53.72 2.17
N THR A 11 21.39 -53.36 3.43
CA THR A 11 21.67 -54.34 4.47
C THR A 11 20.38 -55.03 4.97
N ASN A 12 20.48 -56.22 5.55
CA ASN A 12 19.33 -56.91 6.18
C ASN A 12 18.58 -56.02 7.18
N ASN A 13 19.29 -55.13 7.88
CA ASN A 13 18.68 -54.16 8.79
C ASN A 13 17.86 -53.12 8.08
N ASP A 14 18.32 -52.60 6.94
CA ASP A 14 17.57 -51.59 6.16
C ASP A 14 16.25 -52.18 5.61
N PHE A 15 16.31 -53.46 5.16
CA PHE A 15 15.13 -54.19 4.73
C PHE A 15 14.09 -54.38 5.84
N ILE A 16 14.57 -54.82 7.04
CA ILE A 16 13.70 -54.99 8.19
C ILE A 16 13.06 -53.65 8.62
N HIS A 17 13.83 -52.55 8.60
CA HIS A 17 13.33 -51.21 8.90
C HIS A 17 12.27 -50.74 7.89
N GLN A 18 12.50 -50.92 6.61
CA GLN A 18 11.54 -50.56 5.58
C GLN A 18 10.26 -51.42 5.66
N TRP A 19 10.40 -52.72 5.84
CA TRP A 19 9.25 -53.61 6.00
C TRP A 19 8.44 -53.26 7.24
N PHE A 20 9.09 -52.96 8.35
CA PHE A 20 8.41 -52.54 9.59
C PHE A 20 7.68 -51.20 9.38
N GLN A 21 8.32 -50.22 8.76
CA GLN A 21 7.67 -48.92 8.44
C GLN A 21 6.44 -49.08 7.52
N GLN A 22 6.56 -49.90 6.49
CA GLN A 22 5.43 -50.16 5.58
C GLN A 22 4.28 -50.88 6.29
N SER A 23 4.57 -51.89 7.11
CA SER A 23 3.58 -52.63 7.87
C SER A 23 2.88 -51.77 8.92
N LEU A 24 3.65 -50.89 9.59
CA LEU A 24 3.11 -49.92 10.55
C LEU A 24 2.22 -48.88 9.85
N ASN A 25 2.65 -48.34 8.73
CA ASN A 25 1.88 -47.38 7.97
C ASN A 25 0.57 -48.02 7.47
N GLN A 26 0.61 -49.25 6.98
CA GLN A 26 -0.57 -49.98 6.54
C GLN A 26 -1.59 -50.23 7.68
N TYR A 27 -1.09 -50.52 8.87
CA TYR A 27 -1.95 -50.66 10.06
C TYR A 27 -2.58 -49.32 10.47
N LEU A 28 -1.78 -48.25 10.50
CA LEU A 28 -2.24 -46.91 10.86
C LEU A 28 -3.21 -46.33 9.83
N ASP A 29 -3.05 -46.66 8.54
CA ASP A 29 -3.98 -46.20 7.49
C ASP A 29 -5.42 -46.74 7.66
N GLY A 30 -5.55 -47.90 8.32
CA GLY A 30 -6.84 -48.48 8.71
C GLY A 30 -7.49 -47.83 9.93
N HIS A 31 -6.75 -47.01 10.70
CA HIS A 31 -7.19 -46.43 11.98
C HIS A 31 -6.79 -44.95 12.07
N GLN A 32 -7.56 -44.08 11.44
CA GLN A 32 -7.21 -42.66 11.30
C GLN A 32 -7.03 -41.89 12.62
N GLU A 33 -7.86 -42.15 13.63
CA GLU A 33 -7.72 -41.51 14.96
C GLU A 33 -6.41 -41.94 15.67
N THR A 34 -6.07 -43.22 15.60
CA THR A 34 -4.82 -43.76 16.14
C THR A 34 -3.62 -43.20 15.39
N LYS A 35 -3.75 -43.00 14.06
CA LYS A 35 -2.69 -42.46 13.23
C LYS A 35 -2.31 -41.04 13.64
N GLN A 36 -3.30 -40.17 13.86
CA GLN A 36 -3.06 -38.78 14.24
C GLN A 36 -2.43 -38.69 15.63
N SER A 37 -2.95 -39.42 16.62
CA SER A 37 -2.42 -39.46 17.97
C SER A 37 -0.97 -40.01 18.00
N PHE A 38 -0.70 -41.09 17.23
CA PHE A 38 0.63 -41.67 17.12
C PHE A 38 1.65 -40.70 16.51
N HIS A 39 1.27 -39.95 15.43
CA HIS A 39 2.17 -38.97 14.83
C HIS A 39 2.48 -37.82 15.78
N GLU A 40 1.49 -37.29 16.49
CA GLU A 40 1.68 -36.21 17.47
C GLU A 40 2.60 -36.67 18.62
N GLN A 41 2.41 -37.87 19.15
CA GLN A 41 3.26 -38.45 20.19
C GLN A 41 4.69 -38.69 19.70
N MET A 42 4.82 -39.26 18.48
CA MET A 42 6.15 -39.51 17.89
C MET A 42 6.91 -38.22 17.58
N ASP A 43 6.24 -37.19 17.11
CA ASP A 43 6.87 -35.89 16.85
C ASP A 43 7.31 -35.24 18.19
N THR A 44 6.54 -35.39 19.25
CA THR A 44 6.93 -34.91 20.58
C THR A 44 8.16 -35.62 21.08
N LEU A 45 8.20 -36.96 20.95
CA LEU A 45 9.37 -37.76 21.36
C LEU A 45 10.63 -37.51 20.52
N LYS A 46 10.49 -37.26 19.21
CA LYS A 46 11.61 -36.88 18.32
C LYS A 46 12.21 -35.54 18.67
N ASN A 47 11.36 -34.61 19.13
CA ASN A 47 11.77 -33.26 19.50
C ASN A 47 12.22 -33.15 20.95
N ALA A 48 12.01 -34.21 21.75
CA ALA A 48 12.50 -34.28 23.12
C ALA A 48 14.03 -34.33 23.14
N ASN A 49 14.65 -33.60 24.05
CA ASN A 49 16.12 -33.58 24.24
C ASN A 49 16.61 -34.79 25.03
N ILE A 50 16.18 -36.00 24.62
CA ILE A 50 16.52 -37.28 25.24
C ILE A 50 17.43 -38.08 24.31
N PRO A 51 18.56 -38.58 24.78
CA PRO A 51 19.42 -39.47 24.00
C PRO A 51 18.69 -40.75 23.56
N ALA A 52 18.87 -41.14 22.30
CA ALA A 52 18.23 -42.33 21.74
C ALA A 52 18.46 -43.60 22.54
N GLU A 53 19.62 -43.72 23.19
CA GLU A 53 19.98 -44.86 24.08
C GLU A 53 19.08 -44.91 25.32
N GLN A 54 18.73 -43.78 25.92
CA GLN A 54 17.81 -43.69 27.06
C GLN A 54 16.38 -44.03 26.67
N LEU A 55 15.92 -43.55 25.52
CA LEU A 55 14.60 -43.87 24.98
C LEU A 55 14.49 -45.36 24.63
N SER A 56 15.55 -45.94 24.05
CA SER A 56 15.64 -47.39 23.79
C SER A 56 15.65 -48.24 25.07
N ALA A 57 16.26 -47.76 26.15
CA ALA A 57 16.25 -48.44 27.44
C ALA A 57 14.87 -48.34 28.16
N TYR A 58 14.12 -47.29 27.92
CA TYR A 58 12.75 -47.12 28.43
C TYR A 58 11.78 -48.12 27.84
N PHE A 59 11.84 -48.33 26.51
CA PHE A 59 10.93 -49.22 25.79
C PHE A 59 11.41 -50.65 25.80
N THR A 60 10.88 -51.45 26.73
CA THR A 60 10.91 -52.91 26.64
C THR A 60 9.85 -53.38 25.62
N GLU A 61 9.89 -54.63 25.18
CA GLU A 61 8.91 -55.17 24.23
C GLU A 61 7.48 -55.02 24.73
N ASP A 62 7.22 -55.34 26.00
CA ASP A 62 5.90 -55.20 26.63
C ASP A 62 5.47 -53.73 26.70
N LYS A 63 6.37 -52.81 27.09
CA LYS A 63 6.07 -51.39 27.22
C LYS A 63 5.79 -50.74 25.88
N TRP A 64 6.50 -51.19 24.83
CA TRP A 64 6.23 -50.76 23.49
C TRP A 64 4.83 -51.17 22.98
N GLN A 65 4.43 -52.45 23.28
CA GLN A 65 3.09 -52.95 22.94
C GLN A 65 1.99 -52.22 23.69
N GLU A 66 2.18 -51.89 24.96
CA GLU A 66 1.29 -51.10 25.78
C GLU A 66 1.13 -49.67 25.21
N TRP A 67 2.25 -49.02 24.90
CA TRP A 67 2.26 -47.67 24.37
C TRP A 67 1.60 -47.56 23.00
N MET A 68 1.76 -48.58 22.17
CA MET A 68 1.10 -48.70 20.86
C MET A 68 -0.37 -49.10 20.95
N GLY A 69 -0.90 -49.41 22.13
CA GLY A 69 -2.26 -49.90 22.30
C GLY A 69 -2.50 -51.30 21.80
N LEU A 70 -1.42 -52.07 21.56
CA LEU A 70 -1.52 -53.50 21.13
C LEU A 70 -1.75 -54.47 22.30
N LYS A 71 -1.42 -54.07 23.50
CA LYS A 71 -1.58 -54.81 24.72
C LYS A 71 -2.21 -53.90 25.77
N GLU A 72 -3.33 -54.32 26.38
CA GLU A 72 -3.92 -53.59 27.49
C GLU A 72 -3.14 -53.93 28.76
N ASN A 73 -3.00 -52.92 29.60
CA ASN A 73 -2.39 -53.03 30.89
C ASN A 73 -3.45 -53.46 31.94
N ASP A 74 -3.27 -54.66 32.55
CA ASP A 74 -4.23 -55.27 33.50
C ASP A 74 -4.21 -54.61 34.90
N TYR A 75 -3.41 -53.56 35.12
CA TYR A 75 -3.37 -52.87 36.41
C TYR A 75 -4.66 -52.09 36.68
N PRO A 76 -5.18 -52.06 37.92
CA PRO A 76 -6.43 -51.39 38.25
C PRO A 76 -6.31 -49.84 38.31
N PHE A 77 -5.13 -49.33 38.11
CA PHE A 77 -4.83 -47.91 38.17
C PHE A 77 -3.82 -47.47 37.06
N THR A 78 -3.73 -46.21 36.80
CA THR A 78 -2.65 -45.55 36.08
C THR A 78 -1.76 -44.80 37.06
N LEU A 79 -0.47 -44.79 36.80
CA LEU A 79 0.51 -44.02 37.61
C LEU A 79 0.68 -42.65 36.97
N GLY A 80 0.61 -41.61 37.78
CA GLY A 80 0.75 -40.22 37.35
C GLY A 80 1.69 -39.41 38.22
N ILE A 81 2.00 -38.23 37.72
CA ILE A 81 2.87 -37.24 38.38
C ILE A 81 2.11 -35.93 38.55
N ARG A 82 2.12 -35.34 39.74
CA ARG A 82 1.56 -34.06 40.05
C ARG A 82 2.65 -33.10 40.48
N LEU A 83 2.66 -31.92 39.87
CA LEU A 83 3.51 -30.81 40.28
C LEU A 83 2.66 -29.74 40.92
N ASP A 84 2.91 -29.46 42.19
CA ASP A 84 2.22 -28.45 42.95
C ASP A 84 3.15 -27.23 43.17
N GLU A 85 2.54 -26.01 43.07
CA GLU A 85 3.27 -24.77 43.23
C GLU A 85 3.60 -24.48 44.69
N PRO A 86 4.73 -23.80 44.96
CA PRO A 86 5.10 -23.45 46.32
C PRO A 86 4.07 -22.51 46.97
N THR A 87 3.87 -22.64 48.27
CA THR A 87 3.09 -21.72 49.08
C THR A 87 3.90 -20.47 49.37
N GLU A 88 3.26 -19.38 49.81
CA GLU A 88 3.94 -18.06 50.08
C GLU A 88 5.13 -18.16 51.03
N ILE A 89 5.31 -19.26 51.76
CA ILE A 89 6.35 -19.48 52.79
C ILE A 89 7.48 -20.37 52.26
N ASP A 90 7.20 -21.30 51.33
CA ASP A 90 8.15 -22.24 50.79
C ASP A 90 8.60 -21.86 49.37
N THR A 91 9.92 -22.01 49.12
CA THR A 91 10.52 -21.77 47.78
C THR A 91 10.66 -23.02 46.94
N THR A 92 10.29 -24.19 47.48
CA THR A 92 10.37 -25.48 46.80
C THR A 92 9.05 -25.90 46.19
N TRP A 93 9.14 -26.54 45.05
CA TRP A 93 7.98 -27.10 44.33
C TRP A 93 7.80 -28.55 44.75
N ASP A 94 6.57 -28.94 45.09
CA ASP A 94 6.27 -30.30 45.47
C ASP A 94 5.96 -31.16 44.26
N LEU A 95 6.64 -32.31 44.13
CA LEU A 95 6.45 -33.29 43.07
C LEU A 95 5.92 -34.60 43.66
N ASP A 96 4.67 -34.85 43.49
CA ASP A 96 3.98 -36.01 44.04
C ASP A 96 3.66 -37.04 42.96
N LEU A 97 3.75 -38.31 43.33
CA LEU A 97 3.31 -39.41 42.50
C LEU A 97 1.96 -39.88 43.00
N PHE A 98 1.02 -40.09 42.07
CA PHE A 98 -0.32 -40.54 42.37
C PHE A 98 -0.78 -41.76 41.58
N LEU A 99 -1.71 -42.49 42.11
CA LEU A 99 -2.42 -43.59 41.44
C LEU A 99 -3.83 -43.15 41.16
N LYS A 100 -4.26 -43.27 39.90
CA LYS A 100 -5.63 -42.94 39.44
C LYS A 100 -6.33 -44.22 39.06
N SER A 101 -7.49 -44.46 39.63
CA SER A 101 -8.29 -45.67 39.35
C SER A 101 -8.80 -45.69 37.93
N LYS A 102 -8.67 -46.82 37.23
CA LYS A 102 -9.27 -47.03 35.90
C LYS A 102 -10.79 -47.23 35.97
N GLU A 103 -11.31 -47.81 37.07
CA GLU A 103 -12.73 -48.03 37.26
C GLU A 103 -13.49 -46.76 37.72
N ASN A 104 -12.84 -45.93 38.53
CA ASN A 104 -13.39 -44.70 39.05
C ASN A 104 -12.36 -43.52 38.87
N PRO A 105 -12.44 -42.76 37.79
CA PRO A 105 -11.50 -41.68 37.49
C PRO A 105 -11.36 -40.59 38.56
N ASP A 106 -12.38 -40.43 39.43
CA ASP A 106 -12.35 -39.45 40.53
C ASP A 106 -11.51 -39.95 41.74
N LEU A 107 -11.16 -41.25 41.79
CA LEU A 107 -10.35 -41.81 42.84
C LEU A 107 -8.85 -41.64 42.43
N VAL A 108 -8.24 -40.65 43.08
CA VAL A 108 -6.79 -40.36 42.96
C VAL A 108 -6.19 -40.51 44.35
N VAL A 109 -5.15 -41.31 44.48
CA VAL A 109 -4.49 -41.60 45.76
C VAL A 109 -3.01 -41.34 45.63
N ASP A 110 -2.45 -40.60 46.58
CA ASP A 110 -1.00 -40.38 46.67
C ASP A 110 -0.27 -41.70 47.01
N ILE A 111 0.85 -41.97 46.33
CA ILE A 111 1.58 -43.22 46.58
C ILE A 111 2.07 -43.34 48.02
N TYR A 112 2.35 -42.23 48.68
CA TYR A 112 2.87 -42.18 50.07
C TYR A 112 1.76 -42.16 51.12
N ASP A 113 0.49 -42.04 50.70
CA ASP A 113 -0.66 -42.11 51.60
C ASP A 113 -1.20 -43.53 51.73
N GLU A 114 -0.50 -44.37 52.51
CA GLU A 114 -0.88 -45.73 52.74
C GLU A 114 -2.25 -45.88 53.41
N SER A 115 -2.74 -44.85 54.09
CA SER A 115 -4.01 -44.87 54.83
C SER A 115 -5.25 -44.84 53.87
N ASN A 116 -5.15 -44.21 52.76
CA ASN A 116 -6.23 -44.10 51.75
C ASN A 116 -6.04 -45.05 50.54
N MET A 117 -4.94 -45.81 50.51
CA MET A 117 -4.62 -46.73 49.40
C MET A 117 -5.52 -48.00 49.52
N PRO A 118 -6.23 -48.39 48.41
CA PRO A 118 -6.94 -49.65 48.39
C PRO A 118 -6.03 -50.85 48.61
N LYS A 119 -6.37 -51.74 49.58
CA LYS A 119 -5.54 -52.87 49.98
C LYS A 119 -5.10 -53.77 48.82
N LYS A 120 -5.89 -53.85 47.76
CA LYS A 120 -5.56 -54.61 46.54
C LYS A 120 -4.43 -53.99 45.75
N TRP A 121 -4.22 -52.64 45.86
CA TRP A 121 -3.14 -51.95 45.12
C TRP A 121 -1.77 -52.11 45.74
N LEU A 122 -1.70 -52.42 47.03
CA LEU A 122 -0.42 -52.67 47.73
C LEU A 122 0.35 -53.87 47.13
N ASN A 123 -0.33 -54.81 46.47
CA ASN A 123 0.33 -55.92 45.78
C ASN A 123 1.12 -55.54 44.52
N TYR A 124 0.98 -54.30 44.05
CA TYR A 124 1.64 -53.82 42.84
C TYR A 124 2.82 -52.87 43.13
N ALA A 125 3.36 -52.85 44.35
CA ALA A 125 4.44 -51.93 44.72
C ALA A 125 5.68 -52.14 43.85
N SER A 126 6.03 -53.39 43.44
CA SER A 126 7.13 -53.65 42.52
C SER A 126 6.95 -52.99 41.16
N TYR A 127 5.75 -52.95 40.64
CA TYR A 127 5.43 -52.26 39.38
C TYR A 127 5.63 -50.74 39.48
N ILE A 128 5.21 -50.17 40.58
CA ILE A 128 5.38 -48.73 40.84
C ILE A 128 6.87 -48.36 40.91
N GLU A 129 7.69 -49.21 41.56
CA GLU A 129 9.13 -49.01 41.64
C GLU A 129 9.79 -49.15 40.27
N GLU A 130 9.41 -50.15 39.47
CA GLU A 130 9.93 -50.36 38.13
C GLU A 130 9.61 -49.21 37.20
N GLU A 131 8.38 -48.64 37.24
CA GLU A 131 8.01 -47.47 36.43
C GLU A 131 8.81 -46.23 36.85
N GLN A 132 9.01 -46.01 38.15
CA GLN A 132 9.86 -44.92 38.64
C GLN A 132 11.30 -45.07 38.13
N GLN A 133 11.85 -46.27 38.14
CA GLN A 133 13.22 -46.52 37.63
C GLN A 133 13.30 -46.26 36.12
N ARG A 134 12.28 -46.61 35.35
CA ARG A 134 12.21 -46.28 33.93
C ARG A 134 12.16 -44.78 33.69
N TRP A 135 11.37 -44.02 34.46
CA TRP A 135 11.31 -42.55 34.37
C TRP A 135 12.65 -41.88 34.73
N LEU A 136 13.38 -42.47 35.69
CA LEU A 136 14.72 -42.01 36.04
C LEU A 136 15.77 -42.30 34.96
N LEU A 137 15.54 -43.27 34.07
CA LEU A 137 16.38 -43.45 32.88
C LEU A 137 16.25 -42.29 31.89
N LEU A 138 15.05 -41.74 31.76
CA LEU A 138 14.77 -40.60 30.86
C LEU A 138 15.23 -39.28 31.50
N PHE A 139 14.95 -39.10 32.77
CA PHE A 139 15.25 -37.89 33.53
C PHE A 139 16.05 -38.20 34.81
N PRO A 140 17.37 -38.43 34.71
CA PRO A 140 18.21 -38.82 35.88
C PRO A 140 18.25 -37.72 36.97
N TRP A 141 17.97 -36.50 36.61
CA TRP A 141 17.95 -35.39 37.57
C TRP A 141 16.71 -35.43 38.51
N LEU A 142 15.70 -36.21 38.21
CA LEU A 142 14.57 -36.46 39.13
C LEU A 142 14.88 -37.45 40.25
N LYS A 143 16.11 -37.94 40.35
CA LYS A 143 16.47 -38.95 41.31
C LYS A 143 16.58 -38.39 42.73
N GLY A 144 15.70 -38.84 43.62
CA GLY A 144 15.71 -38.57 45.04
C GLY A 144 16.36 -39.71 45.90
N THR A 145 16.14 -39.64 47.18
CA THR A 145 16.70 -40.61 48.17
C THR A 145 16.00 -41.99 48.13
N LYS A 146 14.72 -42.03 47.77
CA LYS A 146 13.88 -43.23 47.69
C LYS A 146 13.05 -43.31 46.38
N GLY A 147 13.67 -43.16 45.24
CA GLY A 147 12.97 -43.11 43.95
C GLY A 147 13.01 -41.70 43.34
N ILE A 148 11.88 -41.20 42.83
CA ILE A 148 11.78 -39.84 42.31
C ILE A 148 11.75 -38.83 43.48
N THR A 149 12.39 -37.67 43.29
CA THR A 149 12.41 -36.62 44.29
C THR A 149 10.99 -36.07 44.49
N ASN A 150 10.64 -35.74 45.72
CA ASN A 150 9.37 -35.11 46.08
C ASN A 150 9.45 -33.58 46.15
N GLN A 151 10.63 -33.00 45.96
CA GLN A 151 10.83 -31.55 45.95
C GLN A 151 11.75 -31.15 44.82
N LEU A 152 11.39 -30.09 44.13
CA LEU A 152 12.15 -29.50 43.03
C LEU A 152 12.52 -28.06 43.38
N THR A 153 13.71 -27.67 42.96
CA THR A 153 14.09 -26.25 42.91
C THR A 153 13.34 -25.55 41.78
N GLU A 154 13.35 -24.24 41.73
CA GLU A 154 12.73 -23.46 40.65
C GLU A 154 13.26 -23.85 39.26
N GLU A 155 14.57 -24.11 39.14
CA GLU A 155 15.19 -24.54 37.86
C GLU A 155 14.74 -25.94 37.46
N GLU A 156 14.65 -26.87 38.40
CA GLU A 156 14.18 -28.23 38.16
C GLU A 156 12.67 -28.24 37.83
N ALA A 157 11.86 -27.45 38.53
CA ALA A 157 10.43 -27.27 38.21
C ALA A 157 10.24 -26.68 36.82
N TRP A 158 11.10 -25.75 36.42
CA TRP A 158 11.10 -25.26 35.05
C TRP A 158 11.43 -26.34 34.03
N LEU A 159 12.47 -27.14 34.25
CA LEU A 159 12.85 -28.27 33.39
C LEU A 159 11.71 -29.29 33.30
N PHE A 160 11.05 -29.56 34.44
CA PHE A 160 9.90 -30.43 34.48
C PHE A 160 8.75 -29.89 33.64
N LEU A 161 8.37 -28.65 33.83
CA LEU A 161 7.28 -28.01 33.09
C LEU A 161 7.56 -27.88 31.60
N SER A 162 8.80 -27.52 31.20
CA SER A 162 9.15 -27.20 29.82
C SER A 162 9.53 -28.41 28.96
N GLU A 163 10.08 -29.47 29.55
CA GLU A 163 10.62 -30.61 28.81
C GLU A 163 10.03 -31.94 29.27
N ALA A 164 10.12 -32.25 30.57
CA ALA A 164 9.75 -33.58 31.11
C ALA A 164 8.24 -33.82 30.99
N SER A 165 7.40 -32.82 31.29
CA SER A 165 5.94 -32.98 31.29
C SER A 165 5.40 -33.36 29.93
N GLU A 166 5.90 -32.76 28.84
CA GLU A 166 5.47 -33.07 27.47
C GLU A 166 5.90 -34.48 27.05
N THR A 167 7.13 -34.86 27.45
CA THR A 167 7.62 -36.21 27.19
C THR A 167 6.81 -37.26 27.92
N PHE A 168 6.55 -37.06 29.19
CA PHE A 168 5.72 -37.97 29.97
C PHE A 168 4.31 -38.12 29.43
N LEU A 169 3.67 -37.02 29.01
CA LEU A 169 2.39 -37.06 28.33
C LEU A 169 2.43 -37.87 27.03
N ALA A 170 3.50 -37.67 26.22
CA ALA A 170 3.68 -38.42 24.98
C ALA A 170 3.92 -39.91 25.23
N LEU A 171 4.43 -40.29 26.40
CA LEU A 171 4.62 -41.67 26.86
C LEU A 171 3.34 -42.25 27.50
N GLY A 172 2.26 -41.48 27.60
CA GLY A 172 0.99 -41.94 28.17
C GLY A 172 0.92 -41.89 29.70
N VAL A 173 1.79 -41.12 30.35
CA VAL A 173 1.77 -40.89 31.80
C VAL A 173 0.73 -39.80 32.13
N ASP A 174 -0.11 -40.06 33.14
CA ASP A 174 -1.05 -39.05 33.64
C ASP A 174 -0.30 -37.94 34.37
N ILE A 175 -0.48 -36.67 33.94
CA ILE A 175 0.21 -35.53 34.56
C ILE A 175 -0.79 -34.51 35.03
N LEU A 176 -0.66 -34.07 36.26
CA LEU A 176 -1.38 -32.93 36.83
C LEU A 176 -0.41 -31.77 37.03
N LEU A 177 -0.66 -30.70 36.27
CA LEU A 177 0.13 -29.48 36.34
C LEU A 177 -0.69 -28.31 36.88
N PRO A 178 -0.04 -27.26 37.47
CA PRO A 178 -0.74 -26.07 37.89
C PRO A 178 -1.62 -25.48 36.78
N SER A 179 -2.84 -25.09 37.11
CA SER A 179 -3.88 -24.64 36.14
C SER A 179 -3.42 -23.47 35.26
N TRP A 180 -2.52 -22.62 35.78
CA TRP A 180 -1.96 -21.48 35.06
C TRP A 180 -0.95 -21.86 33.99
N TRP A 181 -0.35 -23.09 34.04
CA TRP A 181 0.66 -23.50 33.07
C TRP A 181 0.15 -23.57 31.64
N GLN A 182 -1.03 -24.15 31.43
CA GLN A 182 -1.64 -24.20 30.10
C GLN A 182 -2.01 -22.81 29.58
N ALA A 183 -2.54 -21.96 30.46
CA ALA A 183 -2.80 -20.57 30.11
C ALA A 183 -1.51 -19.78 29.76
N MET A 184 -0.39 -20.17 30.35
CA MET A 184 0.90 -19.52 30.12
C MET A 184 1.61 -20.00 28.84
N LYS A 185 1.34 -21.23 28.35
CA LYS A 185 1.82 -21.70 27.04
C LYS A 185 1.28 -20.83 25.90
N SER A 186 0.04 -20.34 26.02
CA SER A 186 -0.64 -19.49 25.04
C SER A 186 -0.47 -17.98 25.30
N ALA A 187 0.14 -17.58 26.42
CA ALA A 187 0.25 -16.19 26.80
C ALA A 187 1.47 -15.50 26.20
N ASN A 188 1.21 -14.49 25.39
CA ASN A 188 2.23 -13.64 24.79
C ASN A 188 2.50 -12.41 25.68
N LEU A 189 3.76 -12.13 25.95
CA LEU A 189 4.16 -10.88 26.60
C LEU A 189 3.90 -9.72 25.62
N LYS A 190 3.13 -8.75 26.06
CA LYS A 190 2.85 -7.52 25.29
C LYS A 190 3.68 -6.39 25.87
N VAL A 191 4.56 -5.84 25.03
CA VAL A 191 5.30 -4.62 25.37
C VAL A 191 4.45 -3.43 24.95
N LYS A 192 4.18 -2.52 25.88
CA LYS A 192 3.37 -1.35 25.62
C LYS A 192 4.18 -0.09 25.90
N ALA A 193 4.14 0.85 24.98
CA ALA A 193 4.61 2.21 25.19
C ALA A 193 3.40 3.10 25.47
N LYS A 194 3.25 3.57 26.70
CA LYS A 194 2.18 4.50 27.06
C LYS A 194 2.63 5.92 26.78
N VAL A 195 1.97 6.57 25.80
CA VAL A 195 2.22 7.98 25.48
C VAL A 195 1.83 8.83 26.68
N SER A 196 2.78 9.66 27.21
CA SER A 196 2.53 10.49 28.35
C SER A 196 1.54 11.61 28.05
N SER A 197 0.74 12.01 29.05
CA SER A 197 -0.24 13.10 28.91
C SER A 197 0.40 14.48 28.76
N SER A 198 1.70 14.60 29.08
CA SER A 198 2.50 15.82 28.97
C SER A 198 3.15 15.99 27.59
N SER A 199 3.18 14.93 26.77
CA SER A 199 3.61 15.07 25.39
C SER A 199 2.63 15.99 24.67
N HIS A 200 3.12 17.12 24.25
CA HIS A 200 2.48 18.26 23.61
C HIS A 200 1.07 18.01 23.06
N ARG A 201 0.16 18.95 23.26
CA ARG A 201 -1.15 18.93 22.58
C ARG A 201 -0.93 18.55 21.12
N PRO A 202 -1.77 17.68 20.53
CA PRO A 202 -1.57 17.21 19.13
C PRO A 202 -1.67 18.34 18.09
N SER A 203 -1.74 19.60 18.49
CA SER A 203 -1.65 20.75 17.60
C SER A 203 -0.19 21.04 17.26
N TYR A 204 0.17 20.97 15.98
CA TYR A 204 1.50 21.26 15.40
C TYR A 204 2.59 20.18 15.57
N VAL A 205 2.22 18.91 15.66
CA VAL A 205 3.22 17.87 15.99
C VAL A 205 3.93 17.30 14.76
N GLY A 206 3.27 17.25 13.61
CA GLY A 206 3.83 16.62 12.40
C GLY A 206 4.18 15.13 12.56
N LEU A 207 4.33 14.42 11.46
CA LEU A 207 4.61 12.96 11.46
C LEU A 207 5.96 12.55 12.07
N GLN A 208 6.92 13.47 12.13
CA GLN A 208 8.27 13.21 12.64
C GLN A 208 8.46 13.66 14.10
N ALA A 209 7.42 14.17 14.74
CA ALA A 209 7.55 14.57 16.15
C ALA A 209 7.81 13.35 17.03
N MET A 210 8.81 13.48 17.88
CA MET A 210 9.12 12.48 18.90
C MET A 210 8.09 12.55 20.02
N LEU A 211 7.71 11.39 20.52
CA LEU A 211 6.73 11.25 21.59
C LEU A 211 7.43 10.91 22.90
N ASP A 212 7.00 11.56 23.98
CA ASP A 212 7.35 11.12 25.33
C ASP A 212 6.48 9.92 25.70
N TYR A 213 7.09 8.83 26.09
CA TYR A 213 6.40 7.61 26.45
C TYR A 213 7.06 6.94 27.65
N ASN A 214 6.27 6.12 28.35
CA ASN A 214 6.75 5.26 29.43
C ASN A 214 6.51 3.80 29.03
N TRP A 215 7.50 2.97 29.22
CA TRP A 215 7.39 1.54 28.99
C TRP A 215 6.46 0.89 30.01
N ARG A 216 5.61 0.01 29.52
CA ARG A 216 4.79 -0.88 30.31
C ARG A 216 4.80 -2.27 29.72
N PHE A 217 4.97 -3.26 30.58
CA PHE A 217 5.01 -4.65 30.17
C PHE A 217 3.76 -5.34 30.69
N SER A 218 3.04 -6.05 29.85
CA SER A 218 1.83 -6.77 30.24
C SER A 218 1.97 -8.24 29.87
N MET A 219 1.92 -9.10 30.88
CA MET A 219 1.97 -10.55 30.72
C MET A 219 0.94 -11.18 31.65
N ASN A 220 0.12 -12.10 31.14
CA ASN A 220 -0.91 -12.81 31.90
C ASN A 220 -1.82 -11.90 32.77
N GLY A 221 -2.10 -10.67 32.27
CA GLY A 221 -2.91 -9.68 32.98
C GLY A 221 -2.18 -8.94 34.10
N VAL A 222 -0.89 -9.17 34.28
CA VAL A 222 -0.03 -8.40 35.18
C VAL A 222 0.65 -7.28 34.39
N THR A 223 0.55 -6.06 34.85
CA THR A 223 1.27 -4.92 34.27
C THR A 223 2.45 -4.54 35.15
N LEU A 224 3.62 -4.45 34.53
CA LEU A 224 4.89 -4.09 35.17
C LEU A 224 5.35 -2.73 34.66
N SER A 225 5.96 -1.93 35.53
CA SER A 225 6.69 -0.73 35.16
C SER A 225 8.06 -1.10 34.55
N GLU A 226 8.73 -0.13 33.97
CA GLU A 226 10.08 -0.28 33.44
C GLU A 226 11.08 -0.71 34.49
N GLU A 227 10.99 -0.11 35.68
CA GLU A 227 11.84 -0.41 36.82
C GLU A 227 11.58 -1.83 37.36
N GLU A 228 10.31 -2.23 37.52
CA GLU A 228 9.94 -3.59 37.90
C GLU A 228 10.46 -4.62 36.89
N PHE A 229 10.38 -4.32 35.59
CA PHE A 229 10.89 -5.20 34.55
C PHE A 229 12.43 -5.32 34.58
N HIS A 230 13.16 -4.21 34.75
CA HIS A 230 14.63 -4.25 34.87
C HIS A 230 15.08 -5.06 36.06
N ASN A 231 14.47 -4.90 37.22
CA ASN A 231 14.79 -5.68 38.42
C ASN A 231 14.60 -7.18 38.18
N LEU A 232 13.52 -7.57 37.52
CA LEU A 232 13.25 -8.97 37.16
C LEU A 232 14.27 -9.57 36.19
N VAL A 233 14.74 -8.77 35.23
CA VAL A 233 15.78 -9.21 34.29
C VAL A 233 17.14 -9.42 34.98
N GLU A 234 17.45 -8.59 35.99
CA GLU A 234 18.69 -8.73 36.78
C GLU A 234 18.69 -9.96 37.68
N GLU A 235 17.53 -10.40 38.16
CA GLU A 235 17.37 -11.59 38.98
C GLU A 235 17.66 -12.90 38.23
N LYS A 236 17.68 -12.89 36.89
CA LYS A 236 17.95 -14.05 36.02
C LYS A 236 17.06 -15.28 36.24
N ARG A 237 15.90 -15.09 36.87
CA ARG A 237 14.92 -16.15 37.11
C ARG A 237 14.09 -16.45 35.87
N ARG A 238 13.71 -17.73 35.72
CA ARG A 238 12.85 -18.20 34.61
C ARG A 238 11.36 -18.17 34.95
N LEU A 239 11.05 -18.40 36.23
CA LEU A 239 9.71 -18.33 36.81
C LEU A 239 9.72 -17.31 37.95
N VAL A 240 8.81 -16.36 37.94
CA VAL A 240 8.69 -15.34 38.99
C VAL A 240 7.23 -15.16 39.36
N PHE A 241 7.00 -15.14 40.69
CA PHE A 241 5.66 -14.89 41.24
C PHE A 241 5.47 -13.41 41.53
N ILE A 242 4.57 -12.77 40.77
CA ILE A 242 4.32 -11.33 40.88
C ILE A 242 2.83 -11.04 40.92
N LYS A 243 2.42 -10.22 41.89
CA LYS A 243 1.03 -9.76 42.03
C LYS A 243 0.03 -10.93 42.01
N GLY A 244 0.41 -12.05 42.70
CA GLY A 244 -0.45 -13.23 42.83
C GLY A 244 -0.48 -14.14 41.59
N ARG A 245 0.49 -14.03 40.69
CA ARG A 245 0.55 -14.86 39.47
C ARG A 245 1.97 -15.24 39.10
N TRP A 246 2.12 -16.46 38.58
CA TRP A 246 3.38 -16.90 38.02
C TRP A 246 3.59 -16.33 36.60
N ILE A 247 4.81 -15.89 36.34
CA ILE A 247 5.21 -15.30 35.07
C ILE A 247 6.46 -16.03 34.56
N LYS A 248 6.41 -16.43 33.28
CA LYS A 248 7.56 -17.00 32.56
C LYS A 248 8.43 -15.90 32.01
N LEU A 249 9.71 -15.90 32.30
CA LEU A 249 10.71 -15.02 31.72
C LEU A 249 11.63 -15.82 30.77
N ASP A 250 11.38 -15.70 29.46
CA ASP A 250 12.22 -16.31 28.44
C ASP A 250 13.43 -15.41 28.14
N PRO A 251 14.68 -15.88 28.39
CA PRO A 251 15.88 -15.08 28.16
C PRO A 251 16.06 -14.61 26.72
N ALA A 252 15.64 -15.40 25.72
CA ALA A 252 15.70 -15.00 24.32
C ALA A 252 14.74 -13.86 24.02
N PHE A 253 13.55 -13.94 24.60
CA PHE A 253 12.51 -12.95 24.47
C PHE A 253 12.86 -11.64 25.20
N ILE A 254 13.41 -11.72 26.39
CA ILE A 254 13.92 -10.56 27.14
C ILE A 254 14.95 -9.79 26.32
N ARG A 255 15.90 -10.48 25.68
CA ARG A 255 16.89 -9.85 24.79
C ARG A 255 16.23 -9.12 23.64
N GLN A 256 15.22 -9.73 23.00
CA GLN A 256 14.46 -9.08 21.92
C GLN A 256 13.78 -7.80 22.39
N ILE A 257 13.19 -7.81 23.60
CA ILE A 257 12.57 -6.61 24.18
C ILE A 257 13.62 -5.53 24.45
N GLN A 258 14.75 -5.89 25.07
CA GLN A 258 15.84 -4.95 25.34
C GLN A 258 16.40 -4.33 24.05
N ASP A 259 16.54 -5.12 22.97
CA ASP A 259 16.98 -4.64 21.67
C ASP A 259 15.95 -3.69 21.04
N LEU A 260 14.66 -3.99 21.18
CA LEU A 260 13.57 -3.11 20.75
C LEU A 260 13.54 -1.81 21.55
N MET A 261 13.71 -1.87 22.88
CA MET A 261 13.79 -0.68 23.72
C MET A 261 14.98 0.19 23.35
N LYS A 262 16.18 -0.38 23.23
CA LYS A 262 17.40 0.33 22.78
C LYS A 262 17.23 0.96 21.40
N LYS A 263 16.55 0.27 20.49
CA LYS A 263 16.27 0.79 19.15
C LYS A 263 15.27 1.95 19.22
N ALA A 264 14.21 1.81 19.98
CA ALA A 264 13.22 2.86 20.20
C ALA A 264 13.79 4.09 20.92
N GLU A 265 14.71 3.90 21.87
CA GLU A 265 15.44 4.99 22.55
C GLU A 265 16.39 5.72 21.59
N LYS A 266 17.07 4.98 20.71
CA LYS A 266 18.01 5.53 19.73
C LYS A 266 17.33 6.25 18.57
N GLU A 267 16.26 5.69 18.03
CA GLU A 267 15.51 6.21 16.88
C GLU A 267 14.37 7.15 17.30
N GLY A 268 13.84 7.04 18.51
CA GLY A 268 12.65 7.69 19.02
C GLY A 268 11.36 7.05 18.46
N LEU A 269 10.27 7.16 19.21
CA LEU A 269 8.92 6.83 18.70
C LEU A 269 8.32 8.09 18.09
N HIS A 270 7.92 7.99 16.84
CA HIS A 270 7.35 9.09 16.08
C HIS A 270 5.83 8.94 15.91
N VAL A 271 5.16 10.04 15.66
CA VAL A 271 3.70 10.06 15.38
C VAL A 271 3.34 9.15 14.22
N ARG A 272 4.19 9.05 13.19
CA ARG A 272 4.00 8.15 12.05
C ARG A 272 3.86 6.69 12.47
N ASP A 273 4.65 6.26 13.47
CA ASP A 273 4.69 4.86 13.92
C ASP A 273 3.38 4.49 14.61
N ILE A 274 2.80 5.44 15.34
CA ILE A 274 1.46 5.30 15.92
C ILE A 274 0.39 5.15 14.83
N ILE A 275 0.39 6.09 13.87
CA ILE A 275 -0.61 6.11 12.81
C ILE A 275 -0.52 4.81 12.00
N GLU A 276 0.69 4.39 11.67
CA GLU A 276 0.92 3.15 10.93
C GLU A 276 0.39 1.94 11.72
N GLN A 277 0.72 1.82 13.01
CA GLN A 277 0.27 0.72 13.84
C GLN A 277 -1.25 0.68 13.98
N GLU A 278 -1.89 1.80 14.27
CA GLU A 278 -3.35 1.87 14.45
C GLU A 278 -4.13 1.66 13.16
N LEU A 279 -3.56 2.07 12.01
CA LEU A 279 -4.15 1.80 10.71
C LEU A 279 -4.07 0.30 10.36
N MET A 280 -2.96 -0.36 10.68
CA MET A 280 -2.74 -1.78 10.37
C MET A 280 -3.48 -2.73 11.30
N GLN A 281 -3.59 -2.41 12.61
CA GLN A 281 -4.30 -3.27 13.58
C GLN A 281 -5.79 -3.49 13.25
N ALA A 282 -6.42 -2.53 12.59
CA ALA A 282 -7.82 -2.66 12.17
C ALA A 282 -8.03 -3.75 11.11
N GLU A 283 -6.98 -4.11 10.36
CA GLU A 283 -7.03 -5.16 9.32
C GLU A 283 -6.69 -6.55 9.87
N GLU A 284 -5.79 -6.63 10.87
CA GLU A 284 -5.37 -7.90 11.47
C GLU A 284 -6.49 -8.57 12.32
N GLN A 285 -7.46 -7.80 12.83
CA GLN A 285 -8.60 -8.34 13.58
C GLN A 285 -9.63 -9.11 12.70
N GLN A 286 -9.52 -9.05 11.39
CA GLN A 286 -10.40 -9.77 10.46
C GLN A 286 -9.82 -11.10 9.96
N ASN A 287 -8.55 -11.40 10.22
CA ASN A 287 -7.90 -12.63 9.79
C ASN A 287 -7.16 -13.29 10.97
N ASP A 288 -7.90 -14.15 11.69
CA ASP A 288 -7.34 -15.13 12.63
C ASP A 288 -6.66 -16.25 11.84
N GLU A 289 -5.41 -16.09 11.47
CA GLU A 289 -4.54 -17.19 11.08
C GLU A 289 -3.18 -17.08 11.77
N LEU A 290 -2.95 -18.10 12.59
CA LEU A 290 -1.72 -18.47 13.28
C LEU A 290 -0.50 -18.42 12.35
N GLU A 291 0.33 -17.39 12.43
CA GLU A 291 1.64 -17.39 11.79
C GLU A 291 2.77 -16.90 12.70
N ASN A 292 3.66 -17.86 12.99
CA ASN A 292 5.08 -17.71 13.32
C ASN A 292 5.49 -17.04 14.65
N PRO A 293 6.06 -17.80 15.60
CA PRO A 293 6.43 -17.31 16.94
C PRO A 293 7.44 -16.16 16.98
N LYS A 294 8.12 -15.85 15.90
CA LYS A 294 9.15 -14.79 15.80
C LYS A 294 8.60 -13.38 15.57
N THR A 295 7.32 -13.24 15.32
CA THR A 295 6.67 -11.94 15.02
C THR A 295 6.05 -11.28 16.25
N PHE A 296 6.10 -11.86 17.41
CA PHE A 296 5.28 -11.52 18.58
C PHE A 296 5.78 -10.39 19.49
N ALA A 297 6.95 -9.82 19.23
CA ALA A 297 7.42 -8.68 20.01
C ALA A 297 7.06 -7.34 19.30
N LYS A 298 5.79 -7.14 18.93
CA LYS A 298 5.35 -5.82 18.48
C LYS A 298 5.08 -4.95 19.71
N ILE A 299 5.74 -3.79 19.77
CA ILE A 299 5.45 -2.77 20.76
C ILE A 299 4.02 -2.26 20.51
N GLN A 300 3.11 -2.48 21.45
CA GLN A 300 1.77 -1.88 21.39
C GLN A 300 1.82 -0.49 22.00
N ILE A 301 1.46 0.52 21.22
CA ILE A 301 1.42 1.89 21.70
C ILE A 301 0.04 2.16 22.30
N GLU A 302 -0.01 2.43 23.62
CA GLU A 302 -1.26 2.82 24.27
C GLU A 302 -1.51 4.32 24.09
N LEU A 303 -2.52 4.64 23.31
CA LEU A 303 -2.92 6.01 23.02
C LEU A 303 -3.82 6.58 24.09
N ASN A 304 -3.63 7.86 24.39
CA ASN A 304 -4.59 8.63 25.16
C ASN A 304 -5.87 8.93 24.32
N ARG A 305 -6.91 9.43 24.97
CA ARG A 305 -8.20 9.69 24.33
C ARG A 305 -8.10 10.67 23.15
N GLN A 306 -7.23 11.68 23.23
CA GLN A 306 -7.07 12.69 22.18
C GLN A 306 -6.47 12.08 20.90
N TRP A 307 -5.44 11.25 21.03
CA TRP A 307 -4.83 10.56 19.90
C TRP A 307 -5.81 9.58 19.24
N ARG A 308 -6.58 8.83 20.03
CA ARG A 308 -7.60 7.92 19.49
C ARG A 308 -8.66 8.68 18.70
N THR A 309 -9.15 9.80 19.22
CA THR A 309 -10.13 10.64 18.52
C THR A 309 -9.57 11.18 17.20
N MET A 310 -8.33 11.68 17.21
CA MET A 310 -7.66 12.17 15.99
C MET A 310 -7.52 11.07 14.95
N ILE A 311 -7.05 9.88 15.33
CA ILE A 311 -6.87 8.77 14.38
C ILE A 311 -8.21 8.27 13.85
N HIS A 312 -9.25 8.23 14.68
CA HIS A 312 -10.60 7.91 14.23
C HIS A 312 -11.09 8.91 13.17
N GLN A 313 -10.89 10.20 13.40
CA GLN A 313 -11.22 11.25 12.43
C GLN A 313 -10.38 11.15 11.15
N LEU A 314 -9.10 10.75 11.23
CA LEU A 314 -8.26 10.48 10.07
C LEU A 314 -8.78 9.31 9.23
N LYS A 315 -9.34 8.27 9.86
CA LYS A 315 -9.92 7.11 9.16
C LYS A 315 -11.22 7.46 8.43
N GLU A 316 -12.03 8.33 9.03
CA GLU A 316 -13.39 8.64 8.58
C GLU A 316 -13.56 10.12 8.20
N VAL A 317 -13.01 10.49 7.06
CA VAL A 317 -13.06 11.88 6.54
C VAL A 317 -14.50 12.41 6.44
N ARG A 318 -15.48 11.55 6.16
CA ARG A 318 -16.90 11.93 6.05
C ARG A 318 -17.50 12.46 7.35
N ASN A 319 -16.97 12.03 8.50
CA ASN A 319 -17.45 12.40 9.83
C ASN A 319 -16.69 13.60 10.43
N LEU A 320 -15.88 14.30 9.62
CA LEU A 320 -15.21 15.50 10.08
C LEU A 320 -16.20 16.64 10.35
N PRO A 321 -15.99 17.42 11.43
CA PRO A 321 -16.77 18.63 11.64
C PRO A 321 -16.52 19.60 10.48
N LEU A 322 -17.59 20.08 9.87
CA LEU A 322 -17.51 21.04 8.78
C LEU A 322 -17.20 22.43 9.32
N GLU A 323 -16.20 23.07 8.72
CA GLU A 323 -15.87 24.46 9.01
C GLU A 323 -16.74 25.41 8.17
N ALA A 324 -17.13 26.53 8.75
CA ALA A 324 -17.89 27.52 8.05
C ALA A 324 -17.09 28.14 6.89
N VAL A 325 -17.75 28.36 5.76
CA VAL A 325 -17.16 29.05 4.60
C VAL A 325 -16.66 30.44 5.01
N PRO A 326 -15.44 30.85 4.58
CA PRO A 326 -14.93 32.18 4.91
C PRO A 326 -15.84 33.30 4.43
N GLN A 327 -16.03 34.32 5.23
CA GLN A 327 -16.96 35.44 4.89
C GLN A 327 -16.53 36.22 3.64
N ASN A 328 -15.23 36.29 3.37
CA ASN A 328 -14.64 37.00 2.24
C ASN A 328 -14.51 36.14 0.98
N PHE A 329 -15.09 34.95 0.97
CA PHE A 329 -15.13 34.10 -0.20
C PHE A 329 -16.31 34.55 -1.11
N LEU A 330 -16.00 34.92 -2.35
CA LEU A 330 -17.02 35.36 -3.32
C LEU A 330 -17.48 34.19 -4.18
N GLY A 331 -18.50 33.48 -3.72
CA GLY A 331 -19.11 32.36 -4.42
C GLY A 331 -19.74 31.35 -3.48
N ASP A 332 -20.35 30.31 -4.04
CA ASP A 332 -21.01 29.27 -3.30
C ASP A 332 -20.16 27.97 -3.39
N LEU A 333 -19.79 27.42 -2.25
CA LEU A 333 -19.16 26.09 -2.19
C LEU A 333 -20.23 25.01 -2.11
N ARG A 334 -20.05 23.94 -2.84
CA ARG A 334 -20.87 22.72 -2.72
C ARG A 334 -20.47 21.96 -1.45
N ASP A 335 -21.37 21.14 -0.93
CA ASP A 335 -21.16 20.40 0.32
C ASP A 335 -19.83 19.60 0.32
N TYR A 336 -19.53 18.89 -0.77
CA TYR A 336 -18.27 18.16 -0.88
C TYR A 336 -17.04 19.09 -0.93
N GLN A 337 -17.17 20.33 -1.42
CA GLN A 337 -16.08 21.32 -1.44
C GLN A 337 -15.85 21.88 -0.04
N VAL A 338 -16.93 22.11 0.72
CA VAL A 338 -16.84 22.48 2.16
C VAL A 338 -16.16 21.36 2.95
N LEU A 339 -16.52 20.10 2.69
CA LEU A 339 -15.84 18.95 3.32
C LEU A 339 -14.35 18.91 2.95
N GLY A 340 -14.00 19.17 1.69
CA GLY A 340 -12.61 19.20 1.24
C GLY A 340 -11.81 20.33 1.90
N MET A 341 -12.37 21.53 2.01
CA MET A 341 -11.77 22.64 2.76
C MET A 341 -11.58 22.29 4.24
N SER A 342 -12.59 21.72 4.88
CA SER A 342 -12.56 21.32 6.28
C SER A 342 -11.51 20.22 6.55
N TRP A 343 -11.37 19.27 5.62
CA TRP A 343 -10.34 18.24 5.68
C TRP A 343 -8.92 18.82 5.55
N LEU A 344 -8.70 19.78 4.65
CA LEU A 344 -7.40 20.47 4.57
C LEU A 344 -7.05 21.20 5.87
N LEU A 345 -8.03 21.88 6.49
CA LEU A 345 -7.85 22.54 7.79
C LEU A 345 -7.59 21.56 8.92
N PHE A 346 -8.27 20.42 8.91
CA PHE A 346 -8.04 19.35 9.87
C PHE A 346 -6.60 18.81 9.77
N LEU A 347 -6.11 18.52 8.57
CA LEU A 347 -4.73 18.05 8.38
C LEU A 347 -3.71 19.11 8.81
N ARG A 348 -3.94 20.40 8.46
CA ARG A 348 -3.11 21.51 8.91
C ARG A 348 -3.01 21.56 10.42
N LYS A 349 -4.13 21.42 11.14
CA LYS A 349 -4.20 21.48 12.61
C LYS A 349 -3.26 20.47 13.27
N TYR A 350 -3.06 19.32 12.64
CA TYR A 350 -2.19 18.26 13.16
C TYR A 350 -0.80 18.22 12.49
N GLY A 351 -0.50 19.17 11.60
CA GLY A 351 0.79 19.25 10.91
C GLY A 351 1.00 18.16 9.86
N PHE A 352 -0.08 17.63 9.30
CA PHE A 352 -0.05 16.63 8.23
C PHE A 352 -0.24 17.31 6.88
N GLY A 353 0.44 16.81 5.85
CA GLY A 353 0.21 17.27 4.49
C GLY A 353 -0.95 16.56 3.80
N ALA A 354 -1.45 17.13 2.72
CA ALA A 354 -2.66 16.70 2.03
C ALA A 354 -2.43 16.45 0.53
N ILE A 355 -3.11 15.45 -0.02
CA ILE A 355 -3.22 15.23 -1.46
C ILE A 355 -4.70 15.31 -1.85
N LEU A 356 -5.10 16.43 -2.45
CA LEU A 356 -6.46 16.60 -2.97
C LEU A 356 -6.51 16.11 -4.41
N ALA A 357 -7.04 14.91 -4.58
CA ALA A 357 -6.99 14.12 -5.81
C ALA A 357 -8.34 14.01 -6.54
N ASP A 358 -9.25 14.94 -6.27
CA ASP A 358 -10.57 15.02 -6.92
C ASP A 358 -10.45 15.01 -8.44
N ASP A 359 -11.41 14.43 -9.12
CA ASP A 359 -11.52 14.48 -10.58
C ASP A 359 -11.40 15.91 -11.10
N MET A 360 -10.88 16.04 -12.31
CA MET A 360 -10.79 17.36 -12.95
C MET A 360 -12.17 17.99 -13.12
N GLY A 361 -12.26 19.29 -12.81
CA GLY A 361 -13.52 20.03 -12.87
C GLY A 361 -14.35 20.01 -11.59
N LEU A 362 -13.93 19.30 -10.52
CA LEU A 362 -14.59 19.31 -9.21
C LEU A 362 -14.21 20.51 -8.33
N GLY A 363 -13.44 21.47 -8.85
CA GLY A 363 -13.13 22.70 -8.15
C GLY A 363 -12.05 22.58 -7.06
N LYS A 364 -10.97 21.83 -7.32
CA LYS A 364 -9.80 21.79 -6.43
C LYS A 364 -9.23 23.17 -6.13
N THR A 365 -9.13 24.03 -7.16
CA THR A 365 -8.69 25.43 -7.02
C THR A 365 -9.55 26.20 -6.04
N VAL A 366 -10.87 26.10 -6.18
CA VAL A 366 -11.84 26.80 -5.33
C VAL A 366 -11.75 26.32 -3.88
N GLN A 367 -11.58 25.01 -3.65
CA GLN A 367 -11.37 24.45 -2.31
C GLN A 367 -10.07 24.96 -1.68
N LEU A 368 -8.98 25.07 -2.45
CA LEU A 368 -7.73 25.64 -1.93
C LEU A 368 -7.85 27.13 -1.66
N ILE A 369 -8.50 27.90 -2.53
CA ILE A 369 -8.72 29.34 -2.30
C ILE A 369 -9.54 29.58 -1.03
N SER A 370 -10.63 28.85 -0.82
CA SER A 370 -11.45 28.95 0.39
C SER A 370 -10.66 28.52 1.64
N TYR A 371 -9.80 27.50 1.55
CA TYR A 371 -8.89 27.10 2.61
C TYR A 371 -7.89 28.22 2.96
N LEU A 372 -7.27 28.88 1.97
CA LEU A 372 -6.32 29.98 2.21
C LEU A 372 -6.98 31.17 2.91
N LEU A 373 -8.20 31.56 2.48
CA LEU A 373 -8.99 32.58 3.14
C LEU A 373 -9.31 32.18 4.59
N LYS A 374 -9.69 30.92 4.82
CA LYS A 374 -10.00 30.42 6.17
C LYS A 374 -8.78 30.42 7.08
N VAL A 375 -7.61 30.06 6.56
CA VAL A 375 -6.35 30.15 7.30
C VAL A 375 -6.07 31.60 7.71
N LYS A 376 -6.22 32.56 6.80
CA LYS A 376 -6.07 34.01 7.09
C LYS A 376 -7.06 34.48 8.14
N GLU A 377 -8.33 34.03 8.09
CA GLU A 377 -9.37 34.35 9.08
C GLU A 377 -9.04 33.81 10.49
N ILE A 378 -8.51 32.59 10.59
CA ILE A 378 -8.19 31.92 11.86
C ILE A 378 -6.92 32.50 12.50
N GLU A 379 -5.88 32.75 11.70
CA GLU A 379 -4.52 33.06 12.23
C GLU A 379 -4.29 34.54 12.50
N LYS A 380 -5.25 35.42 12.24
CA LYS A 380 -5.25 36.88 12.52
C LYS A 380 -3.85 37.51 12.72
N GLU A 381 -3.37 38.35 11.80
CA GLU A 381 -2.26 39.31 12.01
C GLU A 381 -0.79 38.85 11.98
N GLN A 382 -0.31 37.92 11.35
CA GLN A 382 1.09 37.65 10.94
C GLN A 382 1.22 36.28 10.32
N THR A 383 0.37 35.96 9.40
CA THR A 383 0.53 34.74 8.63
C THR A 383 1.70 34.89 7.66
N ALA A 384 2.65 33.98 7.75
CA ALA A 384 3.61 33.84 6.67
C ALA A 384 2.86 33.60 5.33
N PRO A 385 3.37 34.10 4.19
CA PRO A 385 2.67 33.97 2.91
C PRO A 385 2.48 32.50 2.51
N ALA A 386 1.44 32.26 1.72
CA ALA A 386 1.25 30.98 1.03
C ALA A 386 1.96 30.98 -0.33
N LEU A 387 2.52 29.83 -0.72
CA LEU A 387 3.16 29.64 -2.02
C LEU A 387 2.35 28.65 -2.87
N ILE A 388 1.93 29.09 -4.06
CA ILE A 388 1.30 28.22 -5.05
C ILE A 388 2.27 28.00 -6.20
N ILE A 389 2.63 26.76 -6.45
CA ILE A 389 3.52 26.34 -7.54
C ILE A 389 2.67 25.57 -8.57
N CYS A 390 2.63 26.05 -9.78
CA CYS A 390 1.82 25.44 -10.83
C CYS A 390 2.54 25.44 -12.19
N PRO A 391 2.07 24.68 -13.18
CA PRO A 391 2.58 24.79 -14.55
C PRO A 391 2.40 26.19 -15.09
N THR A 392 3.37 26.66 -15.90
CA THR A 392 3.34 28.02 -16.49
C THR A 392 2.03 28.32 -17.24
N SER A 393 1.46 27.27 -17.86
CA SER A 393 0.23 27.39 -18.65
C SER A 393 -1.01 27.74 -17.84
N VAL A 394 -1.02 27.49 -16.53
CA VAL A 394 -2.18 27.73 -15.66
C VAL A 394 -1.99 28.92 -14.71
N LEU A 395 -0.83 29.57 -14.72
CA LEU A 395 -0.57 30.76 -13.89
C LEU A 395 -1.63 31.84 -14.06
N GLY A 396 -2.07 32.13 -15.32
CA GLY A 396 -3.11 33.11 -15.59
C GLY A 396 -4.49 32.69 -15.09
N ASN A 397 -4.80 31.40 -15.14
CA ASN A 397 -6.05 30.89 -14.61
C ASN A 397 -6.09 31.02 -13.08
N TRP A 398 -5.00 30.67 -12.39
CA TRP A 398 -4.87 30.85 -10.94
C TRP A 398 -5.06 32.31 -10.53
N GLN A 399 -4.43 33.24 -11.26
CA GLN A 399 -4.54 34.67 -10.99
C GLN A 399 -6.02 35.12 -11.13
N LYS A 400 -6.69 34.77 -12.23
CA LYS A 400 -8.10 35.09 -12.47
C LYS A 400 -9.05 34.50 -11.43
N GLU A 401 -8.80 33.24 -11.00
CA GLU A 401 -9.63 32.60 -9.98
C GLU A 401 -9.42 33.22 -8.60
N LEU A 402 -8.19 33.56 -8.23
CA LEU A 402 -7.91 34.30 -6.98
C LEU A 402 -8.59 35.70 -6.99
N GLU A 403 -8.46 36.46 -8.07
CA GLU A 403 -9.12 37.75 -8.23
C GLU A 403 -10.65 37.64 -8.16
N ARG A 404 -11.21 36.56 -8.70
CA ARG A 404 -12.67 36.33 -8.72
C ARG A 404 -13.22 35.87 -7.37
N PHE A 405 -12.60 34.91 -6.71
CA PHE A 405 -13.16 34.27 -5.51
C PHE A 405 -12.60 34.81 -4.20
N ALA A 406 -11.42 35.44 -4.24
CA ALA A 406 -10.75 35.98 -3.07
C ALA A 406 -10.01 37.29 -3.36
N PRO A 407 -10.71 38.36 -3.80
CA PRO A 407 -10.12 39.66 -4.17
C PRO A 407 -9.39 40.35 -3.00
N ASP A 408 -9.69 39.98 -1.75
CA ASP A 408 -9.06 40.53 -0.55
C ASP A 408 -7.68 39.91 -0.27
N LEU A 409 -7.24 38.88 -1.02
CA LEU A 409 -5.91 38.36 -0.93
C LEU A 409 -4.93 39.19 -1.76
N ASN A 410 -3.86 39.64 -1.11
CA ASN A 410 -2.75 40.29 -1.80
C ASN A 410 -1.89 39.22 -2.51
N VAL A 411 -2.01 39.12 -3.84
CA VAL A 411 -1.36 38.11 -4.66
C VAL A 411 -0.16 38.69 -5.38
N TYR A 412 1.03 38.13 -5.14
CA TYR A 412 2.23 38.46 -5.88
C TYR A 412 2.54 37.38 -6.93
N LEU A 413 2.59 37.76 -8.21
CA LEU A 413 2.99 36.88 -9.31
C LEU A 413 4.50 36.93 -9.53
N HIS A 414 5.22 35.89 -9.09
CA HIS A 414 6.63 35.71 -9.33
C HIS A 414 6.87 35.01 -10.68
N TYR A 415 6.89 35.80 -11.76
CA TYR A 415 7.01 35.31 -13.13
C TYR A 415 7.62 36.34 -14.07
N GLY A 416 8.28 35.87 -15.13
CA GLY A 416 8.87 36.74 -16.18
C GLY A 416 10.37 37.04 -15.97
N ALA A 417 10.94 37.73 -16.94
CA ALA A 417 12.36 38.09 -16.94
C ALA A 417 12.72 39.17 -15.89
N ASN A 418 11.77 40.07 -15.62
CA ASN A 418 11.95 41.21 -14.70
C ASN A 418 11.45 40.93 -13.29
N ARG A 419 11.27 39.64 -12.92
CA ARG A 419 10.82 39.26 -11.57
C ARG A 419 11.83 39.68 -10.50
N LEU A 420 11.33 40.01 -9.32
CA LEU A 420 12.15 40.35 -8.15
C LEU A 420 13.00 39.14 -7.72
N LYS A 421 14.15 39.39 -7.18
CA LYS A 421 15.10 38.36 -6.70
C LYS A 421 15.65 38.74 -5.34
N ASP A 422 16.27 37.77 -4.69
CA ASP A 422 17.00 37.88 -3.44
C ASP A 422 16.19 38.60 -2.33
N GLU A 423 16.76 39.51 -1.59
CA GLU A 423 16.12 40.23 -0.47
C GLU A 423 14.86 40.99 -0.88
N VAL A 424 14.87 41.58 -2.08
CA VAL A 424 13.70 42.35 -2.60
C VAL A 424 12.52 41.43 -2.84
N PHE A 425 12.78 40.21 -3.30
CA PHE A 425 11.73 39.18 -3.41
C PHE A 425 11.20 38.78 -2.04
N VAL A 426 12.08 38.51 -1.08
CA VAL A 426 11.72 38.10 0.29
C VAL A 426 10.83 39.14 0.95
N GLN A 427 11.21 40.43 0.86
CA GLN A 427 10.40 41.54 1.39
C GLN A 427 9.01 41.56 0.72
N LYS A 428 8.97 41.48 -0.63
CA LYS A 428 7.72 41.52 -1.36
C LYS A 428 6.81 40.33 -1.06
N ALA A 429 7.40 39.14 -0.90
CA ALA A 429 6.68 37.92 -0.53
C ALA A 429 6.08 38.03 0.88
N GLN A 430 6.81 38.60 1.84
CA GLN A 430 6.29 38.81 3.23
C GLN A 430 5.14 39.81 3.28
N GLU A 431 5.08 40.77 2.37
CA GLU A 431 3.98 41.75 2.24
C GLU A 431 2.75 41.15 1.54
N SER A 432 2.86 39.94 0.97
CA SER A 432 1.80 39.31 0.18
C SER A 432 1.15 38.18 0.98
N ASP A 433 -0.13 37.92 0.73
CA ASP A 433 -0.84 36.76 1.28
C ASP A 433 -0.50 35.49 0.50
N VAL A 434 -0.38 35.62 -0.82
CA VAL A 434 -0.12 34.49 -1.75
C VAL A 434 0.95 34.88 -2.75
N VAL A 435 1.93 34.00 -2.89
CA VAL A 435 2.94 34.07 -3.97
C VAL A 435 2.62 32.97 -4.98
N LEU A 436 2.46 33.34 -6.24
CA LEU A 436 2.16 32.45 -7.35
C LEU A 436 3.37 32.30 -8.25
N THR A 437 3.85 31.09 -8.51
CA THR A 437 5.03 30.83 -9.34
C THR A 437 4.95 29.52 -10.12
N SER A 438 5.95 29.24 -10.95
CA SER A 438 6.04 27.99 -11.73
C SER A 438 7.12 27.05 -11.21
N TYR A 439 6.98 25.74 -11.51
CA TYR A 439 7.97 24.71 -11.16
C TYR A 439 9.39 25.04 -11.64
N GLY A 440 9.52 25.62 -12.84
CA GLY A 440 10.81 26.02 -13.39
C GLY A 440 11.49 27.10 -12.57
N LEU A 441 10.74 28.13 -12.19
CA LEU A 441 11.24 29.25 -11.40
C LEU A 441 11.56 28.87 -9.97
N THR A 442 10.79 27.98 -9.36
CA THR A 442 11.10 27.43 -8.03
C THR A 442 12.48 26.80 -7.98
N HIS A 443 12.92 26.14 -9.07
CA HIS A 443 14.26 25.58 -9.14
C HIS A 443 15.33 26.66 -9.41
N ILE A 444 15.05 27.62 -10.29
CA ILE A 444 16.01 28.65 -10.67
C ILE A 444 16.32 29.59 -9.50
N ASP A 445 15.29 30.02 -8.78
CA ASP A 445 15.38 30.99 -7.68
C ASP A 445 15.28 30.29 -6.31
N LEU A 446 15.71 29.03 -6.20
CA LEU A 446 15.51 28.19 -5.02
C LEU A 446 15.95 28.84 -3.71
N GLN A 447 17.10 29.54 -3.70
CA GLN A 447 17.65 30.17 -2.50
C GLN A 447 16.66 31.18 -1.92
N SER A 448 16.14 32.08 -2.75
CA SER A 448 15.16 33.10 -2.30
C SER A 448 13.87 32.49 -1.72
N PHE A 449 13.43 31.34 -2.26
CA PHE A 449 12.26 30.63 -1.71
C PHE A 449 12.59 29.90 -0.40
N GLN A 450 13.84 29.45 -0.17
CA GLN A 450 14.27 28.77 1.06
C GLN A 450 14.51 29.74 2.22
N ASP A 451 14.78 31.01 1.94
CA ASP A 451 14.98 32.06 2.95
C ASP A 451 13.66 32.42 3.67
N LEU A 452 12.54 31.90 3.17
CA LEU A 452 11.20 32.07 3.75
C LEU A 452 10.67 30.75 4.34
N THR A 453 9.93 30.86 5.43
CA THR A 453 9.07 29.79 5.91
C THR A 453 7.64 30.12 5.48
N TRP A 454 7.04 29.22 4.70
CA TRP A 454 5.71 29.40 4.13
C TRP A 454 4.61 28.92 5.07
N SER A 455 3.49 29.61 5.14
CA SER A 455 2.32 29.12 5.87
C SER A 455 1.73 27.87 5.21
N THR A 456 1.68 27.88 3.89
CA THR A 456 1.22 26.76 3.05
C THR A 456 2.03 26.73 1.78
N ILE A 457 2.46 25.54 1.35
CA ILE A 457 2.94 25.33 -0.02
C ILE A 457 1.95 24.43 -0.73
N ALA A 458 1.28 24.95 -1.75
CA ALA A 458 0.41 24.18 -2.61
C ALA A 458 1.03 23.97 -3.98
N ILE A 459 1.07 22.73 -4.45
CA ILE A 459 1.50 22.42 -5.81
C ILE A 459 0.30 21.97 -6.63
N ASP A 460 0.11 22.57 -7.79
CA ASP A 460 -0.94 22.17 -8.74
C ASP A 460 -0.36 21.30 -9.85
N GLU A 461 -1.14 20.35 -10.35
CA GLU A 461 -0.71 19.30 -11.26
C GLU A 461 0.52 18.59 -10.69
N ALA A 462 0.37 17.99 -9.51
CA ALA A 462 1.46 17.40 -8.71
C ALA A 462 2.27 16.33 -9.46
N GLN A 463 1.75 15.77 -10.56
CA GLN A 463 2.51 14.88 -11.44
C GLN A 463 3.78 15.53 -12.02
N ASN A 464 3.93 16.86 -11.97
CA ASN A 464 5.18 17.52 -12.38
C ASN A 464 6.37 17.20 -11.47
N ILE A 465 6.14 16.74 -10.24
CA ILE A 465 7.18 16.28 -9.32
C ILE A 465 7.25 14.75 -9.18
N LYS A 466 6.56 13.99 -10.04
CA LYS A 466 6.49 12.52 -9.97
C LYS A 466 7.85 11.84 -10.00
N ASN A 467 8.82 12.38 -10.70
CA ASN A 467 10.18 11.88 -10.70
C ASN A 467 11.01 12.56 -9.59
N ALA A 468 11.27 11.83 -8.52
CA ALA A 468 12.02 12.28 -7.35
C ALA A 468 13.45 12.81 -7.65
N GLN A 469 14.04 12.40 -8.79
CA GLN A 469 15.42 12.75 -9.15
C GLN A 469 15.52 14.05 -9.95
N THR A 470 14.44 14.59 -10.48
CA THR A 470 14.47 15.84 -11.25
C THR A 470 14.85 17.03 -10.36
N LYS A 471 15.51 18.03 -10.99
CA LYS A 471 15.90 19.26 -10.29
C LYS A 471 14.68 19.99 -9.70
N GLN A 472 13.58 20.05 -10.44
CA GLN A 472 12.33 20.67 -9.99
C GLN A 472 11.74 19.94 -8.76
N SER A 473 11.61 18.60 -8.81
CA SER A 473 11.11 17.81 -7.69
C SER A 473 11.98 17.97 -6.43
N ARG A 474 13.30 17.96 -6.58
CA ARG A 474 14.21 18.20 -5.46
C ARG A 474 14.10 19.60 -4.89
N ALA A 475 13.91 20.61 -5.75
CA ALA A 475 13.76 22.00 -5.31
C ALA A 475 12.49 22.16 -4.47
N VAL A 476 11.36 21.72 -4.97
CA VAL A 476 10.06 21.83 -4.28
C VAL A 476 10.10 21.12 -2.91
N ARG A 477 10.67 19.91 -2.82
CA ARG A 477 10.77 19.16 -1.56
C ARG A 477 11.74 19.73 -0.53
N LYS A 478 12.60 20.70 -0.91
CA LYS A 478 13.50 21.39 0.01
C LYS A 478 12.88 22.62 0.67
N LEU A 479 11.73 23.07 0.20
CA LEU A 479 11.06 24.23 0.76
C LEU A 479 10.44 23.88 2.13
N LYS A 480 10.40 24.87 3.01
CA LYS A 480 9.85 24.71 4.36
C LYS A 480 8.49 25.39 4.49
N SER A 481 7.51 24.65 4.98
CA SER A 481 6.17 25.19 5.25
C SER A 481 5.56 24.57 6.50
N GLN A 482 4.48 25.17 6.96
CA GLN A 482 3.65 24.59 8.03
C GLN A 482 2.70 23.53 7.48
N HIS A 483 2.24 23.69 6.22
CA HIS A 483 1.33 22.74 5.55
C HIS A 483 1.67 22.58 4.08
N ASN A 484 1.84 21.36 3.62
CA ASN A 484 2.07 21.01 2.22
C ASN A 484 0.83 20.38 1.60
N ILE A 485 0.39 20.93 0.46
CA ILE A 485 -0.79 20.45 -0.26
C ILE A 485 -0.41 20.12 -1.70
N ALA A 486 -0.78 18.94 -2.16
CA ALA A 486 -0.66 18.55 -3.57
C ALA A 486 -2.05 18.46 -4.21
N LEU A 487 -2.25 19.16 -5.31
CA LEU A 487 -3.45 19.06 -6.14
C LEU A 487 -3.14 18.26 -7.39
N SER A 488 -3.94 17.24 -7.67
CA SER A 488 -3.81 16.42 -8.88
C SER A 488 -5.16 15.81 -9.26
N GLY A 489 -5.45 15.70 -10.55
CA GLY A 489 -6.57 14.88 -11.02
C GLY A 489 -6.18 13.41 -11.16
N THR A 490 -4.87 13.13 -11.20
CA THR A 490 -4.29 11.80 -11.39
C THR A 490 -3.08 11.64 -10.47
N PRO A 491 -3.29 11.30 -9.18
CA PRO A 491 -2.20 11.23 -8.20
C PRO A 491 -1.21 10.09 -8.50
N MET A 492 -1.62 9.12 -9.28
CA MET A 492 -0.80 8.02 -9.78
C MET A 492 -1.14 7.80 -11.26
N GLU A 493 -0.17 8.00 -12.13
CA GLU A 493 -0.35 7.75 -13.56
C GLU A 493 0.27 6.39 -13.97
N ASN A 494 1.51 6.11 -13.55
CA ASN A 494 2.27 5.01 -14.14
C ASN A 494 3.05 4.13 -13.17
N ARG A 495 3.52 4.62 -12.02
CA ARG A 495 4.39 3.86 -11.10
C ARG A 495 4.19 4.25 -9.64
N LEU A 496 4.36 3.28 -8.73
CA LEU A 496 4.35 3.53 -7.28
C LEU A 496 5.43 4.54 -6.82
N ASN A 497 6.56 4.59 -7.51
CA ASN A 497 7.61 5.57 -7.21
C ASN A 497 7.13 7.04 -7.42
N GLU A 498 6.16 7.28 -8.30
CA GLU A 498 5.55 8.60 -8.51
C GLU A 498 4.75 9.03 -7.29
N LEU A 499 3.97 8.11 -6.73
CA LEU A 499 3.23 8.30 -5.49
C LEU A 499 4.18 8.65 -4.34
N TRP A 500 5.28 7.92 -4.19
CA TRP A 500 6.28 8.21 -3.16
C TRP A 500 6.79 9.65 -3.25
N SER A 501 7.07 10.15 -4.44
CA SER A 501 7.59 11.52 -4.62
C SER A 501 6.61 12.59 -4.17
N ILE A 502 5.31 12.40 -4.43
CA ILE A 502 4.24 13.31 -4.00
C ILE A 502 4.05 13.22 -2.49
N PHE A 503 4.05 11.99 -1.94
CA PHE A 503 3.96 11.79 -0.49
C PHE A 503 5.16 12.33 0.28
N ASP A 504 6.37 12.21 -0.26
CA ASP A 504 7.57 12.76 0.37
C ASP A 504 7.57 14.31 0.36
N PHE A 505 6.88 14.94 -0.59
CA PHE A 505 6.63 16.38 -0.56
C PHE A 505 5.58 16.74 0.50
N THR A 506 4.44 16.04 0.54
CA THR A 506 3.36 16.39 1.47
C THR A 506 3.67 15.95 2.89
N ASN A 507 4.15 14.73 3.08
CA ASN A 507 4.39 14.08 4.36
C ASN A 507 5.79 13.45 4.39
N HIS A 508 6.80 14.30 4.49
CA HIS A 508 8.21 13.88 4.41
C HIS A 508 8.53 12.71 5.35
N GLY A 509 9.13 11.64 4.79
CA GLY A 509 9.57 10.46 5.54
C GLY A 509 8.46 9.52 6.01
N TYR A 510 7.18 9.82 5.80
CA TYR A 510 6.05 8.95 6.22
C TYR A 510 6.12 7.55 5.60
N LEU A 511 6.38 7.47 4.30
CA LEU A 511 6.55 6.18 3.60
C LEU A 511 8.01 5.66 3.65
N GLY A 512 8.86 6.25 4.49
CA GLY A 512 10.28 5.94 4.57
C GLY A 512 11.10 6.51 3.40
N SER A 513 12.39 6.15 3.31
CA SER A 513 13.23 6.53 2.18
C SER A 513 12.77 5.82 0.89
N LEU A 514 13.12 6.37 -0.28
CA LEU A 514 12.78 5.76 -1.57
C LEU A 514 13.23 4.29 -1.66
N GLY A 515 14.42 3.97 -1.15
CA GLY A 515 14.94 2.60 -1.15
C GLY A 515 14.13 1.65 -0.23
N GLN A 516 13.68 2.14 0.93
CA GLN A 516 12.81 1.38 1.85
C GLN A 516 11.43 1.17 1.21
N PHE A 517 10.86 2.20 0.60
CA PHE A 517 9.58 2.12 -0.09
C PHE A 517 9.63 1.14 -1.27
N GLN A 518 10.72 1.16 -2.05
CA GLN A 518 10.90 0.20 -3.14
C GLN A 518 10.93 -1.25 -2.66
N LYS A 519 11.67 -1.53 -1.58
CA LYS A 519 11.76 -2.89 -1.02
C LYS A 519 10.44 -3.35 -0.40
N ARG A 520 9.73 -2.44 0.28
CA ARG A 520 8.50 -2.78 1.02
C ARG A 520 7.27 -2.90 0.13
N PHE A 521 7.14 -2.03 -0.88
CA PHE A 521 5.92 -1.91 -1.68
C PHE A 521 6.14 -2.09 -3.18
N VAL A 522 7.12 -1.40 -3.79
CA VAL A 522 7.25 -1.40 -5.26
C VAL A 522 7.57 -2.80 -5.79
N ILE A 523 8.60 -3.45 -5.27
CA ILE A 523 9.01 -4.78 -5.73
C ILE A 523 7.91 -5.83 -5.46
N PRO A 524 7.34 -5.93 -4.24
CA PRO A 524 6.27 -6.90 -3.97
C PRO A 524 4.99 -6.67 -4.79
N ILE A 525 4.63 -5.41 -5.07
CA ILE A 525 3.40 -5.09 -5.81
C ILE A 525 3.62 -5.22 -7.33
N GLU A 526 4.66 -4.55 -7.88
CA GLU A 526 4.84 -4.47 -9.34
C GLU A 526 5.44 -5.75 -9.95
N LYS A 527 6.28 -6.51 -9.19
CA LYS A 527 6.92 -7.74 -9.69
C LYS A 527 6.28 -9.03 -9.19
N GLU A 528 5.81 -9.04 -7.93
CA GLU A 528 5.35 -10.26 -7.26
C GLU A 528 3.82 -10.32 -7.13
N ASN A 529 3.10 -9.26 -7.53
CA ASN A 529 1.63 -9.13 -7.49
C ASN A 529 1.01 -9.50 -6.12
N LYS A 530 1.65 -9.10 -5.00
CA LYS A 530 1.18 -9.43 -3.65
C LYS A 530 0.00 -8.53 -3.22
N PRO A 531 -1.24 -9.04 -3.09
CA PRO A 531 -2.42 -8.23 -2.76
C PRO A 531 -2.36 -7.63 -1.35
N LYS A 532 -1.73 -8.31 -0.39
CA LYS A 532 -1.57 -7.83 0.98
C LYS A 532 -0.80 -6.51 1.05
N GLN A 533 0.26 -6.35 0.25
CA GLN A 533 1.05 -5.12 0.19
C GLN A 533 0.29 -3.97 -0.50
N ILE A 534 -0.58 -4.29 -1.45
CA ILE A 534 -1.46 -3.28 -2.08
C ILE A 534 -2.41 -2.72 -1.01
N GLN A 535 -3.09 -3.59 -0.27
CA GLN A 535 -4.01 -3.21 0.78
C GLN A 535 -3.32 -2.41 1.89
N GLN A 536 -2.15 -2.85 2.34
CA GLN A 536 -1.34 -2.11 3.32
C GLN A 536 -0.99 -0.71 2.85
N LEU A 537 -0.55 -0.56 1.59
CA LEU A 537 -0.23 0.75 1.04
C LEU A 537 -1.48 1.64 0.95
N GLN A 538 -2.61 1.09 0.48
CA GLN A 538 -3.88 1.83 0.41
C GLN A 538 -4.31 2.33 1.79
N THR A 539 -4.22 1.49 2.81
CA THR A 539 -4.55 1.85 4.19
C THR A 539 -3.68 3.00 4.72
N LEU A 540 -2.37 2.97 4.43
CA LEU A 540 -1.45 4.03 4.85
C LEU A 540 -1.70 5.37 4.15
N ILE A 541 -2.02 5.36 2.86
CA ILE A 541 -2.16 6.60 2.08
C ILE A 541 -3.54 7.25 2.21
N ARG A 542 -4.59 6.45 2.44
CA ARG A 542 -6.00 6.88 2.48
C ARG A 542 -6.29 8.09 3.37
N PRO A 543 -5.72 8.21 4.58
CA PRO A 543 -5.98 9.36 5.45
C PRO A 543 -5.54 10.72 4.89
N PHE A 544 -4.52 10.71 4.03
CA PHE A 544 -3.85 11.90 3.49
C PHE A 544 -4.17 12.16 2.02
N LEU A 545 -5.03 11.32 1.43
CA LEU A 545 -5.44 11.41 0.03
C LEU A 545 -6.96 11.43 -0.07
N LEU A 546 -7.51 12.57 -0.47
CA LEU A 546 -8.94 12.72 -0.73
C LEU A 546 -9.17 12.68 -2.23
N ARG A 547 -9.88 11.64 -2.71
CA ARG A 547 -10.23 11.47 -4.11
C ARG A 547 -11.73 11.25 -4.24
N ARG A 548 -12.37 12.11 -5.02
CA ARG A 548 -13.80 11.99 -5.38
C ARG A 548 -13.91 12.02 -6.89
N THR A 549 -14.83 11.24 -7.40
CA THR A 549 -15.14 11.16 -8.83
C THR A 549 -16.43 11.91 -9.14
N LYS A 550 -16.62 12.29 -10.41
CA LYS A 550 -17.87 12.93 -10.86
C LYS A 550 -19.10 12.02 -10.74
N LYS A 551 -18.88 10.70 -10.55
CA LYS A 551 -19.93 9.68 -10.41
C LYS A 551 -20.33 9.43 -8.96
N ASP A 552 -19.58 9.92 -8.00
CA ASP A 552 -19.87 9.71 -6.59
C ASP A 552 -21.17 10.45 -6.19
N GLU A 553 -22.04 9.74 -5.49
CA GLU A 553 -23.34 10.27 -5.04
C GLU A 553 -23.19 11.55 -4.21
N GLU A 554 -22.13 11.65 -3.42
CA GLU A 554 -21.82 12.82 -2.59
C GLU A 554 -21.48 14.06 -3.40
N VAL A 555 -21.03 13.91 -4.64
CA VAL A 555 -20.66 15.00 -5.53
C VAL A 555 -21.91 15.59 -6.18
N ALA A 556 -22.97 14.80 -6.35
CA ALA A 556 -24.30 15.18 -6.85
C ALA A 556 -24.26 16.26 -7.93
N LEU A 557 -23.37 16.11 -8.92
CA LEU A 557 -23.25 17.05 -10.01
C LEU A 557 -24.39 16.82 -11.01
N ASN A 558 -25.24 17.84 -11.19
CA ASN A 558 -26.17 17.91 -12.33
C ASN A 558 -25.38 18.25 -13.61
N LEU A 559 -24.37 17.43 -13.94
CA LEU A 559 -23.74 17.54 -15.25
C LEU A 559 -24.67 16.90 -16.29
N PRO A 560 -24.75 17.46 -17.50
CA PRO A 560 -25.43 16.77 -18.59
C PRO A 560 -24.74 15.45 -18.90
N ASP A 561 -25.44 14.52 -19.52
CA ASP A 561 -24.85 13.25 -19.90
C ASP A 561 -23.69 13.44 -20.88
N LYS A 562 -22.77 12.46 -20.86
CA LYS A 562 -21.61 12.37 -21.75
C LYS A 562 -21.69 11.06 -22.53
N LEU A 563 -21.63 11.14 -23.85
CA LEU A 563 -21.53 9.99 -24.76
C LEU A 563 -20.13 9.91 -25.35
N GLU A 564 -19.44 8.81 -25.12
CA GLU A 564 -18.16 8.50 -25.78
C GLU A 564 -18.41 7.50 -26.93
N GLN A 565 -18.03 7.90 -28.13
CA GLN A 565 -18.20 7.11 -29.34
C GLN A 565 -16.84 6.86 -29.99
N LYS A 566 -16.60 5.60 -30.37
CA LYS A 566 -15.43 5.21 -31.13
C LYS A 566 -15.78 5.25 -32.62
N GLU A 567 -14.99 5.97 -33.39
CA GLU A 567 -15.12 6.09 -34.83
C GLU A 567 -14.01 5.24 -35.50
N TYR A 568 -14.40 4.12 -36.05
CA TYR A 568 -13.47 3.18 -36.67
C TYR A 568 -13.20 3.58 -38.12
N CYS A 569 -11.93 3.85 -38.45
CA CYS A 569 -11.46 4.35 -39.74
C CYS A 569 -10.54 3.29 -40.39
N PRO A 570 -10.90 2.61 -41.46
CA PRO A 570 -9.98 1.70 -42.12
C PRO A 570 -8.80 2.47 -42.74
N LEU A 571 -7.67 1.78 -42.93
CA LEU A 571 -6.52 2.36 -43.63
C LEU A 571 -6.81 2.44 -45.15
N THR A 572 -6.32 3.51 -45.78
CA THR A 572 -6.25 3.55 -47.25
C THR A 572 -5.22 2.53 -47.77
N THR A 573 -5.29 2.18 -49.04
CA THR A 573 -4.32 1.25 -49.66
C THR A 573 -2.88 1.76 -49.51
N GLU A 574 -2.67 3.10 -49.66
CA GLU A 574 -1.39 3.74 -49.46
C GLU A 574 -0.91 3.58 -48.02
N GLN A 575 -1.78 3.86 -47.04
CA GLN A 575 -1.44 3.71 -45.62
C GLN A 575 -1.10 2.25 -45.27
N ALA A 576 -1.87 1.29 -45.73
CA ALA A 576 -1.65 -0.13 -45.46
C ALA A 576 -0.29 -0.60 -46.03
N ALA A 577 0.04 -0.24 -47.25
CA ALA A 577 1.32 -0.61 -47.88
C ALA A 577 2.51 -0.02 -47.10
N LEU A 578 2.46 1.29 -46.73
CA LEU A 578 3.52 1.96 -45.97
C LEU A 578 3.63 1.37 -44.56
N TYR A 579 2.50 0.98 -43.96
CA TYR A 579 2.45 0.37 -42.64
C TYR A 579 3.17 -0.98 -42.61
N GLU A 580 2.82 -1.88 -43.51
CA GLU A 580 3.45 -3.20 -43.65
C GLU A 580 4.95 -3.08 -43.94
N GLN A 581 5.33 -2.16 -44.84
CA GLN A 581 6.72 -1.91 -45.18
C GLN A 581 7.51 -1.45 -43.91
N LEU A 582 7.01 -0.46 -43.17
CA LEU A 582 7.64 0.04 -41.97
C LEU A 582 7.82 -1.02 -40.89
N VAL A 583 6.81 -1.87 -40.69
CA VAL A 583 6.87 -3.00 -39.76
C VAL A 583 7.94 -3.99 -40.20
N THR A 584 7.93 -4.43 -41.46
CA THR A 584 8.87 -5.41 -41.98
C THR A 584 10.31 -4.90 -41.88
N ASP A 585 10.59 -3.70 -42.36
CA ASP A 585 11.94 -3.09 -42.36
C ASP A 585 12.48 -2.91 -40.93
N THR A 586 11.61 -2.58 -39.98
CA THR A 586 12.02 -2.39 -38.58
C THR A 586 12.30 -3.73 -37.90
N PHE A 587 11.53 -4.78 -38.14
CA PHE A 587 11.79 -6.09 -37.53
C PHE A 587 13.10 -6.70 -37.98
N VAL A 588 13.50 -6.54 -39.24
CA VAL A 588 14.83 -6.96 -39.73
C VAL A 588 15.96 -6.30 -38.92
N GLN A 589 15.78 -5.03 -38.49
CA GLN A 589 16.75 -4.32 -37.67
C GLN A 589 16.68 -4.73 -36.20
N ILE A 590 15.47 -4.94 -35.64
CA ILE A 590 15.25 -5.35 -34.24
C ILE A 590 15.94 -6.68 -33.92
N GLU A 591 15.95 -7.63 -34.86
CA GLU A 591 16.58 -8.94 -34.66
C GLU A 591 18.10 -8.87 -34.52
N GLN A 592 18.72 -7.78 -34.98
CA GLN A 592 20.17 -7.56 -34.90
C GLN A 592 20.60 -6.74 -33.68
N LEU A 593 19.66 -6.17 -32.92
CA LEU A 593 19.91 -5.24 -31.83
C LEU A 593 19.51 -5.82 -30.47
N SER A 594 20.20 -5.37 -29.42
CA SER A 594 19.91 -5.76 -28.04
C SER A 594 19.88 -4.57 -27.09
N GLY A 595 19.27 -4.74 -25.92
CA GLY A 595 19.31 -3.78 -24.82
C GLY A 595 18.69 -2.42 -25.15
N PHE A 596 19.46 -1.33 -24.96
CA PHE A 596 18.97 0.05 -25.08
C PHE A 596 18.65 0.45 -26.53
N GLU A 597 19.45 0.00 -27.47
CA GLU A 597 19.28 0.30 -28.91
C GLU A 597 17.98 -0.29 -29.46
N ARG A 598 17.66 -1.55 -29.08
CA ARG A 598 16.40 -2.20 -29.43
C ARG A 598 15.21 -1.38 -28.90
N LYS A 599 15.26 -0.91 -27.63
CA LYS A 599 14.20 -0.10 -27.04
C LYS A 599 13.98 1.21 -27.79
N GLY A 600 15.06 1.89 -28.18
CA GLY A 600 14.99 3.12 -28.95
C GLY A 600 14.33 2.92 -30.32
N LEU A 601 14.68 1.85 -31.03
CA LEU A 601 14.13 1.52 -32.34
C LEU A 601 12.63 1.15 -32.26
N VAL A 602 12.23 0.40 -31.21
CA VAL A 602 10.81 0.08 -30.97
C VAL A 602 9.99 1.35 -30.75
N LEU A 603 10.42 2.27 -29.91
CA LEU A 603 9.72 3.55 -29.67
C LEU A 603 9.62 4.39 -30.94
N GLN A 604 10.67 4.40 -31.76
CA GLN A 604 10.67 5.11 -33.03
C GLN A 604 9.66 4.50 -34.02
N MET A 605 9.62 3.16 -34.12
CA MET A 605 8.64 2.44 -34.96
C MET A 605 7.22 2.78 -34.53
N LEU A 606 6.90 2.64 -33.25
CA LEU A 606 5.57 2.93 -32.73
C LEU A 606 5.15 4.38 -33.01
N SER A 607 6.06 5.35 -32.86
CA SER A 607 5.79 6.75 -33.20
C SER A 607 5.53 6.97 -34.68
N LYS A 608 6.28 6.33 -35.58
CA LYS A 608 6.08 6.40 -37.02
C LYS A 608 4.79 5.73 -37.46
N LEU A 609 4.42 4.58 -36.88
CA LEU A 609 3.16 3.90 -37.15
C LEU A 609 1.94 4.79 -36.77
N LYS A 610 2.01 5.49 -35.63
CA LYS A 610 0.96 6.45 -35.25
C LYS A 610 0.85 7.63 -36.22
N GLN A 611 1.97 8.18 -36.66
CA GLN A 611 1.97 9.24 -37.66
C GLN A 611 1.31 8.75 -38.95
N LEU A 612 1.60 7.52 -39.38
CA LEU A 612 1.04 6.92 -40.57
C LEU A 612 -0.47 6.63 -40.44
N CYS A 613 -0.91 6.17 -39.26
CA CYS A 613 -2.35 6.02 -38.97
C CYS A 613 -3.09 7.35 -39.06
N ASN A 614 -2.45 8.46 -38.71
CA ASN A 614 -3.05 9.79 -38.81
C ASN A 614 -3.14 10.25 -40.28
N HIS A 615 -2.01 10.27 -40.98
CA HIS A 615 -1.96 10.65 -42.39
C HIS A 615 -0.62 10.26 -43.04
N PRO A 616 -0.59 9.71 -44.27
CA PRO A 616 0.67 9.36 -44.94
C PRO A 616 1.64 10.54 -45.07
N ALA A 617 1.14 11.71 -45.44
CA ALA A 617 1.99 12.89 -45.61
C ALA A 617 2.71 13.31 -44.31
N LEU A 618 2.13 13.06 -43.14
CA LEU A 618 2.77 13.29 -41.85
C LEU A 618 3.99 12.37 -41.65
N TYR A 619 3.86 11.10 -42.00
CA TYR A 619 4.96 10.12 -41.95
C TYR A 619 6.04 10.43 -43.00
N LEU A 620 5.65 10.76 -44.22
CA LEU A 620 6.54 11.09 -45.34
C LEU A 620 7.16 12.48 -45.23
N LYS A 621 6.68 13.32 -44.29
CA LYS A 621 7.11 14.70 -44.06
C LYS A 621 6.94 15.60 -45.32
N GLU A 622 5.83 15.44 -46.02
CA GLU A 622 5.52 16.23 -47.19
C GLU A 622 5.22 17.70 -46.79
N GLN A 623 5.86 18.66 -47.45
CA GLN A 623 5.64 20.10 -47.13
C GLN A 623 4.32 20.65 -47.75
N THR A 624 3.92 20.14 -48.89
CA THR A 624 2.68 20.53 -49.58
C THR A 624 1.91 19.31 -50.00
N PRO A 625 1.19 18.64 -49.09
CA PRO A 625 0.45 17.43 -49.41
C PRO A 625 -0.71 17.72 -50.37
N THR A 626 -0.86 16.88 -51.36
CA THR A 626 -1.99 16.92 -52.28
C THR A 626 -3.07 15.96 -51.80
N SER A 627 -4.37 16.29 -52.02
CA SER A 627 -5.53 15.44 -51.71
C SER A 627 -5.55 14.93 -50.25
N LEU A 628 -5.66 15.86 -49.28
CA LEU A 628 -5.64 15.49 -47.84
C LEU A 628 -6.76 14.53 -47.46
N LEU A 629 -7.95 14.62 -48.05
CA LEU A 629 -9.11 13.78 -47.71
C LEU A 629 -8.94 12.32 -48.25
N ASP A 630 -8.57 12.18 -49.51
CA ASP A 630 -8.53 10.86 -50.15
C ASP A 630 -7.45 9.92 -49.61
N ARG A 631 -6.45 10.46 -48.95
CA ARG A 631 -5.29 9.70 -48.44
C ARG A 631 -5.44 9.25 -46.98
N SER A 632 -6.48 9.69 -46.24
CA SER A 632 -6.70 9.29 -44.88
C SER A 632 -8.20 9.29 -44.54
N VAL A 633 -8.74 8.12 -44.24
CA VAL A 633 -10.13 7.98 -43.79
C VAL A 633 -10.39 8.71 -42.47
N LYS A 634 -9.39 8.85 -41.58
CA LYS A 634 -9.51 9.70 -40.38
C LYS A 634 -9.75 11.17 -40.75
N MET A 635 -9.05 11.68 -41.79
CA MET A 635 -9.22 13.04 -42.23
C MET A 635 -10.61 13.26 -42.86
N GLU A 636 -11.06 12.30 -43.67
CA GLU A 636 -12.41 12.28 -44.21
C GLU A 636 -13.48 12.27 -43.12
N LYS A 637 -13.33 11.38 -42.14
CA LYS A 637 -14.23 11.26 -40.98
C LYS A 637 -14.26 12.54 -40.12
N LEU A 638 -13.10 13.17 -39.91
CA LEU A 638 -13.04 14.48 -39.25
C LEU A 638 -13.81 15.53 -40.02
N ALA A 639 -13.69 15.58 -41.34
CA ALA A 639 -14.43 16.52 -42.21
C ALA A 639 -15.95 16.33 -42.06
N GLU A 640 -16.44 15.08 -42.14
CA GLU A 640 -17.87 14.76 -41.95
C GLU A 640 -18.39 15.21 -40.58
N LEU A 641 -17.64 14.91 -39.51
CA LEU A 641 -18.03 15.28 -38.14
C LEU A 641 -18.06 16.81 -37.97
N THR A 642 -17.03 17.51 -38.46
CA THR A 642 -16.94 18.96 -38.33
C THR A 642 -17.99 19.66 -39.15
N GLU A 643 -18.33 19.17 -40.34
CA GLU A 643 -19.47 19.69 -41.18
C GLU A 643 -20.79 19.56 -40.42
N THR A 644 -21.10 18.40 -39.90
CA THR A 644 -22.32 18.14 -39.10
C THR A 644 -22.44 19.07 -37.89
N ILE A 645 -21.31 19.25 -37.17
CA ILE A 645 -21.24 20.11 -35.98
C ILE A 645 -21.50 21.59 -36.36
N MET A 646 -20.90 22.05 -37.46
CA MET A 646 -21.08 23.41 -37.94
C MET A 646 -22.53 23.67 -38.42
N GLU A 647 -23.15 22.71 -39.13
CA GLU A 647 -24.54 22.79 -39.55
C GLU A 647 -25.51 22.93 -38.36
N ARG A 648 -25.21 22.23 -37.25
CA ARG A 648 -25.97 22.30 -35.98
C ARG A 648 -25.68 23.53 -35.16
N LYS A 649 -24.73 24.37 -35.59
CA LYS A 649 -24.26 25.56 -34.84
C LYS A 649 -23.74 25.17 -33.44
N GLU A 650 -23.09 24.03 -33.36
CA GLU A 650 -22.46 23.51 -32.14
C GLU A 650 -20.96 23.82 -32.12
N SER A 651 -20.32 23.67 -30.96
CA SER A 651 -18.89 23.99 -30.80
C SER A 651 -18.08 22.76 -30.51
N CYS A 652 -16.89 22.68 -31.09
CA CYS A 652 -16.04 21.50 -31.04
C CYS A 652 -14.59 21.82 -30.62
N LEU A 653 -14.02 20.95 -29.80
CA LEU A 653 -12.59 20.87 -29.54
C LEU A 653 -11.99 19.70 -30.33
N ILE A 654 -10.90 19.93 -31.04
CA ILE A 654 -10.18 18.90 -31.75
C ILE A 654 -8.78 18.77 -31.12
N PHE A 655 -8.42 17.59 -30.64
CA PHE A 655 -7.13 17.31 -30.04
C PHE A 655 -6.24 16.45 -30.92
N THR A 656 -4.98 16.87 -31.08
CA THR A 656 -3.93 16.10 -31.77
C THR A 656 -2.58 16.18 -31.05
N GLN A 657 -1.74 15.15 -31.19
CA GLN A 657 -0.39 15.11 -30.64
C GLN A 657 0.61 15.90 -31.48
N TYR A 658 0.40 15.87 -32.81
CA TYR A 658 1.39 16.35 -33.76
C TYR A 658 1.03 17.74 -34.26
N ILE A 659 1.98 18.68 -34.12
CA ILE A 659 1.78 20.08 -34.58
C ILE A 659 1.54 20.13 -36.08
N GLU A 660 2.30 19.37 -36.86
CA GLU A 660 2.18 19.26 -38.31
C GLU A 660 0.79 18.73 -38.70
N MET A 661 0.24 17.76 -37.96
CA MET A 661 -1.13 17.28 -38.15
C MET A 661 -2.14 18.39 -37.89
N GLY A 662 -1.91 19.22 -36.84
CA GLY A 662 -2.74 20.38 -36.59
C GLY A 662 -2.79 21.36 -37.76
N HIS A 663 -1.66 21.63 -38.39
CA HIS A 663 -1.59 22.48 -39.60
C HIS A 663 -2.28 21.85 -40.81
N MET A 664 -2.18 20.53 -40.99
CA MET A 664 -2.90 19.83 -42.04
C MET A 664 -4.42 19.88 -41.84
N ILE A 665 -4.90 19.79 -40.60
CA ILE A 665 -6.33 19.99 -40.27
C ILE A 665 -6.76 21.44 -40.55
N GLN A 666 -5.97 22.43 -40.19
CA GLN A 666 -6.26 23.84 -40.52
C GLN A 666 -6.37 24.03 -42.04
N GLU A 667 -5.44 23.48 -42.80
CA GLU A 667 -5.42 23.54 -44.26
C GLU A 667 -6.67 22.86 -44.85
N MET A 668 -7.05 21.69 -44.41
CA MET A 668 -8.26 20.95 -44.82
C MET A 668 -9.49 21.79 -44.54
N MET A 669 -9.65 22.37 -43.34
CA MET A 669 -10.80 23.19 -42.97
C MET A 669 -10.92 24.44 -43.84
N MET A 670 -9.81 25.09 -44.12
CA MET A 670 -9.75 26.27 -44.97
C MET A 670 -10.10 25.93 -46.41
N LYS A 671 -9.57 24.85 -46.96
CA LYS A 671 -9.81 24.44 -48.35
C LYS A 671 -11.26 24.01 -48.59
N ASN A 672 -11.83 23.19 -47.71
CA ASN A 672 -13.13 22.57 -47.95
C ASN A 672 -14.29 23.39 -47.42
N PHE A 673 -14.13 24.02 -46.25
CA PHE A 673 -15.22 24.72 -45.57
C PHE A 673 -15.05 26.25 -45.53
N LYS A 674 -13.89 26.78 -45.97
CA LYS A 674 -13.55 28.21 -45.90
C LYS A 674 -13.57 28.76 -44.46
N VAL A 675 -13.27 27.89 -43.48
CA VAL A 675 -13.27 28.24 -42.07
C VAL A 675 -11.83 28.29 -41.58
N GLU A 676 -11.45 29.40 -40.97
CA GLU A 676 -10.18 29.52 -40.26
C GLU A 676 -10.33 28.92 -38.86
N VAL A 677 -9.52 27.91 -38.55
CA VAL A 677 -9.56 27.24 -37.27
C VAL A 677 -8.34 27.66 -36.43
N PRO A 678 -8.54 28.38 -35.32
CA PRO A 678 -7.42 28.72 -34.41
C PRO A 678 -6.78 27.47 -33.82
N PHE A 679 -5.45 27.44 -33.71
CA PHE A 679 -4.68 26.33 -33.21
C PHE A 679 -3.85 26.69 -31.98
N LEU A 680 -4.28 26.24 -30.80
CA LEU A 680 -3.56 26.44 -29.57
C LEU A 680 -2.45 25.37 -29.39
N ASN A 681 -1.21 25.82 -29.43
CA ASN A 681 -0.03 24.96 -29.27
C ASN A 681 0.99 25.53 -28.28
N GLY A 682 2.07 24.80 -28.01
CA GLY A 682 3.08 25.15 -27.00
C GLY A 682 3.97 26.37 -27.34
N SER A 683 4.00 26.82 -28.60
CA SER A 683 4.83 27.96 -29.03
C SER A 683 4.18 29.33 -28.76
N MET A 684 2.89 29.37 -28.41
CA MET A 684 2.15 30.62 -28.22
C MET A 684 2.47 31.30 -26.89
N SER A 685 2.52 32.66 -26.92
CA SER A 685 2.64 33.46 -25.70
C SER A 685 1.38 33.32 -24.81
N LYS A 686 1.54 33.62 -23.49
CA LYS A 686 0.41 33.60 -22.56
C LYS A 686 -0.75 34.48 -23.01
N GLN A 687 -0.46 35.71 -23.45
CA GLN A 687 -1.51 36.65 -23.88
C GLN A 687 -2.30 36.17 -25.10
N GLN A 688 -1.63 35.60 -26.09
CA GLN A 688 -2.29 35.04 -27.28
C GLN A 688 -3.19 33.86 -26.89
N ARG A 689 -2.71 32.99 -25.99
CA ARG A 689 -3.48 31.85 -25.51
C ARG A 689 -4.75 32.30 -24.77
N ASP A 690 -4.60 33.21 -23.81
CA ASP A 690 -5.74 33.71 -23.03
C ASP A 690 -6.79 34.38 -23.91
N ARG A 691 -6.37 35.13 -24.94
CA ARG A 691 -7.26 35.77 -25.92
C ARG A 691 -8.04 34.72 -26.72
N LEU A 692 -7.39 33.67 -27.26
CA LEU A 692 -8.08 32.63 -28.02
C LEU A 692 -9.11 31.87 -27.18
N ILE A 693 -8.79 31.59 -25.92
CA ILE A 693 -9.71 30.92 -25.00
C ILE A 693 -10.95 31.81 -24.76
N GLU A 694 -10.75 33.08 -24.52
CA GLU A 694 -11.84 34.04 -24.31
C GLU A 694 -12.73 34.17 -25.56
N GLN A 695 -12.13 34.30 -26.73
CA GLN A 695 -12.85 34.33 -27.99
C GLN A 695 -13.69 33.07 -28.24
N PHE A 696 -13.12 31.87 -27.94
CA PHE A 696 -13.87 30.62 -28.05
C PHE A 696 -15.02 30.53 -27.06
N GLN A 697 -14.82 30.94 -25.83
CA GLN A 697 -15.89 30.96 -24.81
C GLN A 697 -17.01 31.93 -25.15
N ASN A 698 -16.70 33.04 -25.86
CA ASN A 698 -17.68 33.99 -26.36
C ASN A 698 -18.37 33.55 -27.66
N GLY A 699 -17.95 32.36 -28.22
CA GLY A 699 -18.57 31.82 -29.43
C GLY A 699 -18.14 32.51 -30.74
N GLU A 700 -16.96 33.17 -30.74
CA GLU A 700 -16.44 33.86 -31.93
C GLU A 700 -16.09 32.91 -33.09
N PHE A 701 -15.76 31.66 -32.75
CA PHE A 701 -15.52 30.60 -33.69
C PHE A 701 -16.00 29.23 -33.14
N PRO A 702 -16.54 28.33 -34.02
CA PRO A 702 -17.16 27.07 -33.54
C PRO A 702 -16.16 25.95 -33.30
N ILE A 703 -14.98 25.94 -33.96
CA ILE A 703 -14.02 24.86 -33.91
C ILE A 703 -12.71 25.38 -33.33
N PHE A 704 -12.19 24.71 -32.29
CA PHE A 704 -10.93 25.05 -31.66
C PHE A 704 -10.01 23.85 -31.70
N LEU A 705 -8.86 23.98 -32.35
CA LEU A 705 -7.84 22.96 -32.44
C LEU A 705 -6.81 23.16 -31.33
N LEU A 706 -6.44 22.06 -30.65
CA LEU A 706 -5.51 22.07 -29.54
C LEU A 706 -4.48 20.98 -29.67
N SER A 707 -3.21 21.31 -29.39
CA SER A 707 -2.24 20.25 -29.15
C SER A 707 -2.48 19.67 -27.76
N LEU A 708 -2.40 18.32 -27.64
CA LEU A 708 -2.69 17.63 -26.38
C LEU A 708 -1.85 18.16 -25.21
N LYS A 709 -0.57 18.49 -25.44
CA LYS A 709 0.30 19.07 -24.42
C LYS A 709 -0.14 20.47 -23.96
N ALA A 710 -0.63 21.30 -24.86
CA ALA A 710 -1.11 22.65 -24.56
C ALA A 710 -2.53 22.63 -24.00
N GLY A 711 -3.39 21.74 -24.48
CA GLY A 711 -4.76 21.53 -23.98
C GLY A 711 -4.86 20.78 -22.67
N GLY A 712 -3.81 20.05 -22.27
CA GLY A 712 -3.77 19.21 -21.06
C GLY A 712 -3.72 19.99 -19.73
N THR A 713 -3.63 21.31 -19.71
CA THR A 713 -3.40 22.08 -18.50
C THR A 713 -4.54 23.10 -18.23
N GLY A 714 -5.31 22.87 -17.16
CA GLY A 714 -6.15 23.84 -16.42
C GLY A 714 -7.14 24.72 -17.18
N LEU A 715 -7.34 24.53 -18.50
CA LEU A 715 -8.21 25.39 -19.33
C LEU A 715 -9.68 25.12 -19.02
N ASN A 716 -10.50 26.16 -19.12
CA ASN A 716 -11.97 26.07 -19.09
C ASN A 716 -12.52 26.32 -20.51
N LEU A 717 -13.11 25.28 -21.12
CA LEU A 717 -13.63 25.32 -22.49
C LEU A 717 -15.04 24.75 -22.57
N THR A 718 -15.91 25.15 -21.62
CA THR A 718 -17.29 24.67 -21.49
C THR A 718 -18.22 25.15 -22.60
N ALA A 719 -17.79 26.10 -23.43
CA ALA A 719 -18.52 26.46 -24.67
C ALA A 719 -18.61 25.28 -25.65
N ALA A 720 -17.66 24.32 -25.60
CA ALA A 720 -17.70 23.13 -26.45
C ALA A 720 -18.66 22.09 -25.90
N ASN A 721 -19.42 21.48 -26.79
CA ASN A 721 -20.24 20.29 -26.53
C ASN A 721 -19.81 19.09 -27.38
N HIS A 722 -18.81 19.24 -28.25
CA HIS A 722 -18.13 18.16 -28.93
C HIS A 722 -16.63 18.15 -28.63
N VAL A 723 -16.08 16.95 -28.46
CA VAL A 723 -14.66 16.72 -28.29
C VAL A 723 -14.22 15.62 -29.24
N ILE A 724 -13.27 15.92 -30.13
CA ILE A 724 -12.74 14.94 -31.09
C ILE A 724 -11.28 14.67 -30.73
N HIS A 725 -10.96 13.42 -30.39
CA HIS A 725 -9.60 12.91 -30.28
C HIS A 725 -9.20 12.35 -31.65
N TYR A 726 -8.40 13.11 -32.40
CA TYR A 726 -7.98 12.72 -33.75
C TYR A 726 -7.00 11.56 -33.72
N ASP A 727 -6.09 11.56 -32.74
CA ASP A 727 -5.15 10.48 -32.50
C ASP A 727 -5.27 9.93 -31.08
N ARG A 728 -5.04 8.62 -30.94
CA ARG A 728 -5.12 7.92 -29.67
C ARG A 728 -3.87 8.17 -28.83
N TRP A 729 -4.05 8.40 -27.52
CA TRP A 729 -2.94 8.51 -26.58
C TRP A 729 -2.68 7.18 -25.87
N TRP A 730 -1.42 6.93 -25.53
CA TRP A 730 -1.02 5.72 -24.79
C TRP A 730 -1.60 5.67 -23.36
N ASN A 731 -1.79 6.83 -22.74
CA ASN A 731 -2.32 7.00 -21.42
C ASN A 731 -3.74 7.58 -21.49
N PRO A 732 -4.79 6.81 -21.14
CA PRO A 732 -6.17 7.28 -21.16
C PRO A 732 -6.41 8.49 -20.26
N ALA A 733 -5.61 8.66 -19.18
CA ALA A 733 -5.73 9.80 -18.29
C ALA A 733 -5.51 11.13 -19.02
N VAL A 734 -4.61 11.18 -20.01
CA VAL A 734 -4.36 12.39 -20.81
C VAL A 734 -5.53 12.71 -21.72
N GLU A 735 -6.16 11.70 -22.35
CA GLU A 735 -7.40 11.89 -23.14
C GLU A 735 -8.55 12.37 -22.26
N ASN A 736 -8.72 11.75 -21.09
CA ASN A 736 -9.75 12.15 -20.12
C ASN A 736 -9.50 13.58 -19.62
N GLN A 737 -8.25 13.97 -19.33
CA GLN A 737 -7.91 15.34 -19.00
C GLN A 737 -8.29 16.34 -20.09
N ALA A 738 -8.07 15.99 -21.36
CA ALA A 738 -8.44 16.82 -22.48
C ALA A 738 -9.97 16.95 -22.60
N THR A 739 -10.71 15.84 -22.48
CA THR A 739 -12.17 15.81 -22.46
C THR A 739 -12.76 16.64 -21.30
N ASP A 740 -12.14 16.60 -20.14
CA ASP A 740 -12.58 17.34 -18.94
C ASP A 740 -12.42 18.87 -19.05
N ARG A 741 -11.86 19.39 -20.14
CA ARG A 741 -11.90 20.83 -20.47
C ARG A 741 -13.29 21.29 -20.89
N ALA A 742 -14.02 20.43 -21.57
CA ALA A 742 -15.41 20.65 -21.98
C ALA A 742 -16.40 20.10 -20.95
N TYR A 743 -16.11 18.92 -20.36
CA TYR A 743 -16.99 18.22 -19.42
C TYR A 743 -16.63 18.54 -17.96
N ARG A 744 -17.01 19.72 -17.50
CA ARG A 744 -16.74 20.20 -16.13
C ARG A 744 -17.89 21.08 -15.59
N ILE A 745 -17.80 21.45 -14.31
CA ILE A 745 -18.79 22.37 -13.69
C ILE A 745 -18.96 23.62 -14.55
N GLY A 746 -20.20 23.95 -14.87
CA GLY A 746 -20.58 25.02 -15.82
C GLY A 746 -20.96 24.53 -17.21
N GLN A 747 -20.79 23.23 -17.52
CA GLN A 747 -21.34 22.66 -18.75
C GLN A 747 -22.86 22.47 -18.60
N THR A 748 -23.61 22.98 -19.56
CA THR A 748 -25.09 22.90 -19.59
C THR A 748 -25.62 22.07 -20.76
N ARG A 749 -24.75 21.66 -21.69
CA ARG A 749 -25.11 20.91 -22.88
C ARG A 749 -24.56 19.47 -22.79
N PHE A 750 -25.25 18.54 -23.43
CA PHE A 750 -24.80 17.20 -23.63
C PHE A 750 -23.43 17.18 -24.34
N VAL A 751 -22.47 16.38 -23.84
CA VAL A 751 -21.12 16.35 -24.40
C VAL A 751 -20.91 15.07 -25.21
N HIS A 752 -20.61 15.24 -26.50
CA HIS A 752 -20.24 14.13 -27.40
C HIS A 752 -18.71 14.04 -27.52
N VAL A 753 -18.16 12.85 -27.24
CA VAL A 753 -16.72 12.59 -27.36
C VAL A 753 -16.50 11.57 -28.45
N HIS A 754 -15.79 11.97 -29.51
CA HIS A 754 -15.45 11.11 -30.66
C HIS A 754 -13.98 10.73 -30.58
N LYS A 755 -13.69 9.43 -30.64
CA LYS A 755 -12.33 8.87 -30.62
C LYS A 755 -12.06 8.18 -31.95
N LEU A 756 -11.21 8.77 -32.81
CA LEU A 756 -10.88 8.21 -34.11
C LEU A 756 -9.83 7.10 -33.96
N ILE A 757 -10.12 5.89 -34.45
CA ILE A 757 -9.30 4.69 -34.31
C ILE A 757 -9.08 4.03 -35.67
N CYS A 758 -7.84 3.82 -36.10
CA CYS A 758 -7.56 3.05 -37.30
C CYS A 758 -7.74 1.55 -37.04
N THR A 759 -8.66 0.95 -37.83
CA THR A 759 -8.99 -0.49 -37.75
C THR A 759 -7.83 -1.38 -38.21
N GLY A 760 -7.66 -2.52 -37.56
CA GLY A 760 -6.64 -3.50 -37.94
C GLY A 760 -5.20 -3.10 -37.53
N THR A 761 -5.02 -1.94 -36.91
CA THR A 761 -3.70 -1.37 -36.55
C THR A 761 -3.36 -1.48 -35.06
N LEU A 762 -2.16 -1.02 -34.72
CA LEU A 762 -1.76 -0.87 -33.32
C LEU A 762 -2.74 -0.02 -32.49
N GLU A 763 -3.46 0.94 -33.11
CA GLU A 763 -4.39 1.82 -32.34
C GLU A 763 -5.59 1.03 -31.81
N GLU A 764 -6.17 0.15 -32.62
CA GLU A 764 -7.27 -0.71 -32.20
C GLU A 764 -6.82 -1.72 -31.12
N LYS A 765 -5.64 -2.33 -31.31
CA LYS A 765 -5.10 -3.28 -30.32
C LYS A 765 -4.80 -2.61 -28.98
N ILE A 766 -4.25 -1.41 -29.00
CA ILE A 766 -4.02 -0.61 -27.78
C ILE A 766 -5.37 -0.27 -27.12
N ASP A 767 -6.35 0.16 -27.89
CA ASP A 767 -7.68 0.48 -27.38
C ASP A 767 -8.31 -0.72 -26.66
N ALA A 768 -8.30 -1.89 -27.28
CA ALA A 768 -8.78 -3.14 -26.69
C ALA A 768 -8.01 -3.54 -25.41
N MET A 769 -6.68 -3.33 -25.38
CA MET A 769 -5.87 -3.60 -24.22
C MET A 769 -6.18 -2.64 -23.06
N LEU A 770 -6.40 -1.35 -23.36
CA LEU A 770 -6.76 -0.36 -22.37
C LEU A 770 -8.12 -0.64 -21.75
N GLU A 771 -9.10 -1.10 -22.53
CA GLU A 771 -10.42 -1.51 -22.01
C GLU A 771 -10.34 -2.74 -21.10
N LYS A 772 -9.60 -3.79 -21.51
CA LYS A 772 -9.38 -4.96 -20.66
C LYS A 772 -8.71 -4.60 -19.34
N LYS A 773 -7.77 -3.66 -19.37
CA LYS A 773 -7.08 -3.17 -18.15
C LYS A 773 -7.97 -2.29 -17.30
N GLN A 774 -8.84 -1.48 -17.88
CA GLN A 774 -9.79 -0.65 -17.14
C GLN A 774 -10.81 -1.49 -16.36
N SER A 775 -11.27 -2.61 -16.90
CA SER A 775 -12.18 -3.55 -16.24
C SER A 775 -11.52 -4.34 -15.10
N LEU A 776 -10.20 -4.49 -15.10
CA LEU A 776 -9.41 -5.21 -14.09
C LEU A 776 -8.79 -4.28 -13.04
N ASN A 777 -8.71 -2.96 -13.30
CA ASN A 777 -7.81 -2.05 -12.61
C ASN A 777 -8.36 -0.65 -12.32
N ASP A 778 -9.49 -0.52 -11.68
CA ASP A 778 -9.68 0.66 -10.82
C ASP A 778 -8.69 0.68 -9.62
N GLN A 779 -7.82 -0.32 -9.53
CA GLN A 779 -6.96 -0.56 -8.37
C GLN A 779 -5.45 -0.64 -8.62
N ILE A 780 -4.92 -0.77 -9.86
CA ILE A 780 -3.48 -0.97 -10.09
C ILE A 780 -2.91 -0.18 -11.28
N ILE A 781 -1.80 0.44 -11.05
CA ILE A 781 -0.84 1.26 -11.76
C ILE A 781 -0.51 0.79 -13.19
N GLN A 782 -0.60 1.70 -14.16
CA GLN A 782 -0.17 1.49 -15.53
C GLN A 782 1.28 1.94 -15.75
N ASN A 783 2.08 1.09 -16.37
CA ASN A 783 3.47 1.37 -16.71
C ASN A 783 3.57 1.76 -18.20
N GLU A 784 3.98 3.01 -18.54
CA GLU A 784 4.15 3.44 -19.95
C GLU A 784 5.24 2.66 -20.70
N ASN A 785 6.15 2.02 -19.98
CA ASN A 785 7.28 1.32 -20.59
C ASN A 785 6.99 -0.17 -20.91
N TRP A 786 5.78 -0.67 -20.63
CA TRP A 786 5.44 -2.07 -20.90
C TRP A 786 5.71 -2.50 -22.35
N MET A 787 5.52 -1.60 -23.31
CA MET A 787 5.77 -1.86 -24.74
C MET A 787 7.23 -2.13 -25.08
N THR A 788 8.16 -1.54 -24.34
CA THR A 788 9.59 -1.75 -24.52
C THR A 788 10.11 -3.02 -23.84
N GLU A 789 9.28 -3.62 -23.01
CA GLU A 789 9.53 -4.87 -22.28
C GLU A 789 8.93 -6.09 -22.99
N LEU A 790 8.10 -5.87 -24.03
CA LEU A 790 7.54 -6.94 -24.84
C LEU A 790 8.62 -7.79 -25.51
N THR A 791 8.36 -9.08 -25.58
CA THR A 791 9.13 -10.00 -26.43
C THR A 791 8.96 -9.63 -27.91
N THR A 792 9.80 -10.16 -28.78
CA THR A 792 9.73 -9.87 -30.23
C THR A 792 8.40 -10.36 -30.82
N ASP A 793 7.91 -11.51 -30.36
CA ASP A 793 6.65 -12.09 -30.82
C ASP A 793 5.43 -11.26 -30.36
N GLU A 794 5.39 -10.86 -29.08
CA GLU A 794 4.33 -10.00 -28.57
C GLU A 794 4.31 -8.63 -29.24
N LEU A 795 5.50 -8.06 -29.54
CA LEU A 795 5.61 -6.81 -30.27
C LEU A 795 5.10 -6.98 -31.71
N LYS A 796 5.44 -8.09 -32.35
CA LYS A 796 4.97 -8.43 -33.71
C LYS A 796 3.46 -8.56 -33.73
N ASP A 797 2.89 -9.26 -32.77
CA ASP A 797 1.44 -9.38 -32.62
C ASP A 797 0.76 -8.01 -32.39
N LEU A 798 1.40 -7.12 -31.62
CA LEU A 798 0.86 -5.77 -31.35
C LEU A 798 0.82 -4.90 -32.61
N VAL A 799 1.85 -4.94 -33.47
CA VAL A 799 1.98 -4.00 -34.59
C VAL A 799 1.58 -4.60 -35.95
N SER A 800 1.41 -5.91 -36.10
CA SER A 800 0.97 -6.52 -37.39
C SER A 800 -0.46 -6.08 -37.77
N LEU A 801 -0.72 -5.89 -39.07
CA LEU A 801 -2.08 -5.61 -39.54
C LEU A 801 -2.95 -6.87 -39.40
N ASN A 802 -4.15 -6.71 -38.87
CA ASN A 802 -5.17 -7.77 -38.91
C ASN A 802 -5.82 -7.82 -40.31
N LYS A 803 -5.61 -8.89 -41.04
CA LYS A 803 -6.18 -9.11 -42.40
C LYS A 803 -7.71 -9.39 -42.45
N ALA A 804 -8.41 -9.23 -41.32
CA ALA A 804 -9.84 -9.54 -41.20
C ALA A 804 -10.75 -8.31 -41.42
N GLY A 805 -10.38 -7.40 -42.32
CA GLY A 805 -11.15 -6.17 -42.56
C GLY A 805 -10.84 -5.44 -43.85
N THR A 806 -10.29 -6.14 -44.88
CA THR A 806 -10.19 -5.58 -46.25
C THR A 806 -11.29 -6.12 -47.13
#